data_d69259f927fd54cfe2e6feea16543143
#
_entry.id   d69259f927fd54cfe2e6feea16543143
#
_cell.length_a   1.000
_cell.length_b   1.000
_cell.length_c   1.000
_cell.angle_alpha   90.00
_cell.angle_beta   90.00
_cell.angle_gamma   90.00
#
_symmetry.space_group_name_H-M   'P 1'
#
loop_
_entity.id
_entity.type
_entity.pdbx_description
1 polymer ?
#
loop_
_entity_poly.entity_id
_entity_poly.type
_entity_poly.pdbx_seq_one_letter_code
_entity_poly.pdbx_strand_id
1 'polypeptide(L)'
;MKRSGQREALALEKWQAQIAKICQGVADVSQSMIEIKAQLHFYDGITTREIDAITLRAIVDLIDVEANPDVGHVNYQHVAGKQRLSMLRKDVYGSYQPPALLDIVKRNVATGLYTAELLEWYSEDEWHRMGEIVDHDKDELYSYAAIEQLIEKYLVRNRSTKEIYETPQVRYMVAAATVMHREEPQSARMRYIKEYYNAASDGLFTLATPVLAGLGTPTKQFSSCVLIRSDDDLDSIFASGEMMAKYASKRAGIGLEIGRIRPLGAPIRDGEIMHTGLIPFLKKFFGDLRSCSQGGIRNASATVFYPIWHYQFDDLIVLKNNQGTEETRVRHMDYGVVLNAFFWRRFATRGDITFFDPNEVPDLYEAFYTNTAKFEALYTRYERRSDLRKKVMSAEEVFKSGILKERTDTGRIYLVFIDNVMNQGPFDPEYHTIYQSNLCCEILLPTKSFKRLDDENGRIALCTLGSINWGAFRNPEDMRRACRILQRSLCNILDYQDFLSIQSKLSNDEIQPLGIGITNLAYWHARRGLEYGRPDALQEVKTWMEHQAYYLTEATVELARDRGACLDSDRTYYGQGVFPWERRAPGTNELADFTPELDWESLRADMKQHGVRNATLMAIAPVESSSVVINSTNGIEMPMSLITVKESKAGSFTQVAPEYQRLRNRYQLMWDQQDCINYIKTAAVLQAYVDQSISTNTFYNPAHFADRKVPTTLIARNLMLAHHWGIKTFYYSLINKQGAKSGDTEQSSVFDPLVAAELFEADCEACKL
;
A
#
# COMPACT_ATOMS: atom_id res chain seq x y z
N MET A 1 -0.75 -12.06 43.08
CA MET A 1 0.69 -12.43 42.98
C MET A 1 1.38 -11.39 42.08
N LYS A 2 2.51 -10.86 42.51
CA LYS A 2 3.33 -9.90 41.73
C LYS A 2 4.01 -10.57 40.54
N ARG A 3 4.48 -9.76 39.57
CA ARG A 3 5.32 -10.25 38.45
C ARG A 3 6.63 -10.90 38.94
N SER A 4 7.12 -10.50 40.10
CA SER A 4 8.30 -11.11 40.78
C SER A 4 8.00 -12.48 41.42
N GLY A 5 6.77 -12.97 41.39
CA GLY A 5 6.33 -14.19 42.10
C GLY A 5 5.97 -13.98 43.59
N GLN A 6 6.19 -12.80 44.16
CA GLN A 6 5.86 -12.49 45.55
C GLN A 6 4.32 -12.40 45.70
N ARG A 7 3.80 -13.02 46.80
CA ARG A 7 2.40 -12.89 47.21
C ARG A 7 2.25 -11.72 48.20
N GLU A 8 1.26 -10.88 47.98
CA GLU A 8 0.84 -9.82 48.90
C GLU A 8 -0.69 -9.66 48.88
N ALA A 9 -1.24 -9.00 49.90
CA ALA A 9 -2.65 -8.62 49.90
C ALA A 9 -2.95 -7.68 48.72
N LEU A 10 -4.13 -7.83 48.10
CA LEU A 10 -4.55 -6.95 47.03
C LEU A 10 -4.75 -5.52 47.56
N ALA A 11 -3.89 -4.60 47.11
CA ALA A 11 -3.99 -3.18 47.45
C ALA A 11 -4.89 -2.48 46.41
N LEU A 12 -6.20 -2.47 46.65
CA LEU A 12 -7.16 -1.82 45.76
C LEU A 12 -6.85 -0.35 45.49
N GLU A 13 -6.40 0.37 46.51
CA GLU A 13 -6.01 1.78 46.42
C GLU A 13 -4.92 2.04 45.33
N LYS A 14 -3.94 1.13 45.20
CA LYS A 14 -2.89 1.25 44.18
C LYS A 14 -3.44 1.04 42.78
N TRP A 15 -4.36 0.09 42.63
CA TRP A 15 -5.00 -0.18 41.36
C TRP A 15 -5.95 0.96 40.96
N GLN A 16 -6.74 1.49 41.90
CA GLN A 16 -7.59 2.67 41.69
C GLN A 16 -6.79 3.91 41.28
N ALA A 17 -5.64 4.14 41.97
CA ALA A 17 -4.73 5.22 41.60
C ALA A 17 -4.12 5.07 40.19
N GLN A 18 -3.88 3.82 39.73
CA GLN A 18 -3.48 3.57 38.37
C GLN A 18 -4.59 3.91 37.38
N ILE A 19 -5.86 3.50 37.64
CA ILE A 19 -7.01 3.85 36.80
C ILE A 19 -7.21 5.36 36.76
N ALA A 20 -7.15 6.06 37.88
CA ALA A 20 -7.23 7.51 37.94
C ALA A 20 -6.18 8.18 37.03
N LYS A 21 -4.93 7.68 37.10
CA LYS A 21 -3.85 8.21 36.25
C LYS A 21 -4.11 8.02 34.75
N ILE A 22 -4.58 6.86 34.31
CA ILE A 22 -4.84 6.63 32.88
C ILE A 22 -6.09 7.36 32.38
N CYS A 23 -7.07 7.68 33.23
CA CYS A 23 -8.22 8.51 32.89
C CYS A 23 -7.88 10.01 32.85
N GLN A 24 -6.79 10.42 33.49
CA GLN A 24 -6.40 11.83 33.57
C GLN A 24 -6.23 12.46 32.18
N GLY A 25 -6.91 13.58 31.95
CA GLY A 25 -6.87 14.33 30.70
C GLY A 25 -7.71 13.75 29.56
N VAL A 26 -8.47 12.68 29.79
CA VAL A 26 -9.41 12.12 28.81
C VAL A 26 -10.84 12.52 29.20
N ALA A 27 -11.53 13.23 28.31
CA ALA A 27 -12.91 13.67 28.52
C ALA A 27 -13.91 12.50 28.37
N ASP A 28 -15.05 12.64 29.02
CA ASP A 28 -16.21 11.76 28.88
C ASP A 28 -15.92 10.27 29.22
N VAL A 29 -15.05 10.05 30.22
CA VAL A 29 -14.74 8.71 30.75
C VAL A 29 -14.96 8.66 32.26
N SER A 30 -15.40 7.51 32.77
CA SER A 30 -15.66 7.31 34.20
C SER A 30 -14.73 6.28 34.79
N GLN A 31 -13.90 6.70 35.75
CA GLN A 31 -13.04 5.82 36.55
C GLN A 31 -13.88 4.75 37.26
N SER A 32 -14.98 5.14 37.91
CA SER A 32 -15.84 4.23 38.67
C SER A 32 -16.43 3.12 37.80
N MET A 33 -16.79 3.41 36.55
CA MET A 33 -17.32 2.40 35.65
C MET A 33 -16.28 1.33 35.28
N ILE A 34 -15.04 1.75 35.07
CA ILE A 34 -13.93 0.82 34.84
C ILE A 34 -13.71 -0.07 36.09
N GLU A 35 -13.70 0.55 37.28
CA GLU A 35 -13.51 -0.14 38.55
C GLU A 35 -14.62 -1.19 38.78
N ILE A 36 -15.86 -0.82 38.64
CA ILE A 36 -17.01 -1.72 38.81
C ILE A 36 -16.92 -2.91 37.82
N LYS A 37 -16.73 -2.63 36.52
CA LYS A 37 -16.63 -3.70 35.52
C LYS A 37 -15.46 -4.64 35.75
N ALA A 38 -14.29 -4.12 36.12
CA ALA A 38 -13.09 -4.94 36.33
C ALA A 38 -13.14 -5.73 37.64
N GLN A 39 -13.59 -5.14 38.77
CA GLN A 39 -13.65 -5.78 40.06
C GLN A 39 -14.51 -7.06 40.08
N LEU A 40 -15.55 -7.12 39.29
CA LEU A 40 -16.43 -8.30 39.16
C LEU A 40 -15.66 -9.57 38.73
N HIS A 41 -14.48 -9.43 38.17
CA HIS A 41 -13.66 -10.52 37.66
C HIS A 41 -12.44 -10.84 38.54
N PHE A 42 -12.25 -10.15 39.69
CA PHE A 42 -11.14 -10.43 40.59
C PHE A 42 -11.42 -11.65 41.46
N TYR A 43 -10.39 -12.44 41.72
CA TYR A 43 -10.46 -13.66 42.53
C TYR A 43 -9.19 -13.81 43.39
N ASP A 44 -9.24 -14.67 44.40
CA ASP A 44 -8.10 -14.94 45.27
C ASP A 44 -6.94 -15.61 44.49
N GLY A 45 -5.73 -15.15 44.68
CA GLY A 45 -4.56 -15.62 43.96
C GLY A 45 -4.32 -14.96 42.62
N ILE A 46 -5.18 -14.02 42.15
CA ILE A 46 -5.02 -13.28 40.92
C ILE A 46 -3.63 -12.64 40.77
N THR A 47 -3.06 -12.69 39.60
CA THR A 47 -1.77 -12.04 39.30
C THR A 47 -1.94 -10.58 38.88
N THR A 48 -0.92 -9.76 39.07
CA THR A 48 -0.94 -8.36 38.55
C THR A 48 -1.08 -8.29 37.03
N ARG A 49 -0.60 -9.28 36.29
CA ARG A 49 -0.85 -9.38 34.83
C ARG A 49 -2.31 -9.59 34.51
N GLU A 50 -2.97 -10.47 35.23
CA GLU A 50 -4.40 -10.72 35.05
C GLU A 50 -5.24 -9.50 35.43
N ILE A 51 -4.88 -8.80 36.52
CA ILE A 51 -5.51 -7.52 36.88
C ILE A 51 -5.38 -6.50 35.74
N ASP A 52 -4.15 -6.32 35.23
CA ASP A 52 -3.90 -5.41 34.09
C ASP A 52 -4.74 -5.81 32.84
N ALA A 53 -4.84 -7.12 32.54
CA ALA A 53 -5.61 -7.64 31.38
C ALA A 53 -7.13 -7.50 31.57
N ILE A 54 -7.64 -7.79 32.77
CA ILE A 54 -9.07 -7.62 33.11
C ILE A 54 -9.44 -6.13 33.03
N THR A 55 -8.58 -5.25 33.61
CA THR A 55 -8.79 -3.80 33.53
C THR A 55 -8.82 -3.32 32.08
N LEU A 56 -7.88 -3.77 31.25
CA LEU A 56 -7.87 -3.43 29.83
C LEU A 56 -9.15 -3.89 29.12
N ARG A 57 -9.60 -5.14 29.36
CA ARG A 57 -10.85 -5.66 28.77
C ARG A 57 -12.06 -4.82 29.18
N ALA A 58 -12.17 -4.48 30.47
CA ALA A 58 -13.25 -3.65 30.98
C ALA A 58 -13.28 -2.25 30.33
N ILE A 59 -12.11 -1.67 30.02
CA ILE A 59 -12.01 -0.39 29.31
C ILE A 59 -12.40 -0.57 27.83
N VAL A 60 -11.90 -1.60 27.17
CA VAL A 60 -12.18 -1.86 25.75
C VAL A 60 -13.68 -2.09 25.50
N ASP A 61 -14.36 -2.82 26.40
CA ASP A 61 -15.80 -3.03 26.32
C ASP A 61 -16.60 -1.72 26.39
N LEU A 62 -16.05 -0.68 27.05
CA LEU A 62 -16.69 0.64 27.16
C LEU A 62 -16.47 1.52 25.90
N ILE A 63 -15.63 1.13 24.95
CA ILE A 63 -15.49 1.82 23.65
C ILE A 63 -16.75 1.59 22.80
N ASP A 64 -17.41 0.44 22.95
CA ASP A 64 -18.62 0.09 22.22
C ASP A 64 -19.83 0.82 22.81
N VAL A 65 -20.21 1.92 22.12
CA VAL A 65 -21.34 2.76 22.52
C VAL A 65 -22.67 2.05 22.26
N GLU A 66 -22.76 1.18 21.26
CA GLU A 66 -23.99 0.45 20.94
C GLU A 66 -24.30 -0.63 21.99
N ALA A 67 -23.27 -1.35 22.43
CA ALA A 67 -23.40 -2.32 23.50
C ALA A 67 -23.54 -1.67 24.90
N ASN A 68 -23.13 -0.43 25.09
CA ASN A 68 -23.14 0.30 26.35
C ASN A 68 -23.75 1.71 26.19
N PRO A 69 -25.04 1.86 25.83
CA PRO A 69 -25.61 3.16 25.43
C PRO A 69 -25.58 4.23 26.53
N ASP A 70 -25.63 3.82 27.80
CA ASP A 70 -25.67 4.74 28.94
C ASP A 70 -24.29 5.16 29.48
N VAL A 71 -23.25 4.35 29.22
CA VAL A 71 -21.93 4.51 29.90
C VAL A 71 -20.75 4.37 28.95
N GLY A 72 -20.95 3.87 27.74
CA GLY A 72 -19.93 3.70 26.71
C GLY A 72 -19.57 5.02 26.06
N HIS A 73 -18.29 5.20 25.71
CA HIS A 73 -17.80 6.35 24.98
C HIS A 73 -16.55 6.05 24.19
N VAL A 74 -16.45 6.53 22.96
CA VAL A 74 -15.28 6.28 22.08
C VAL A 74 -13.95 6.75 22.67
N ASN A 75 -13.95 7.72 23.59
CA ASN A 75 -12.73 8.22 24.23
C ASN A 75 -12.07 7.19 25.16
N TYR A 76 -12.78 6.12 25.56
CA TYR A 76 -12.13 5.00 26.26
C TYR A 76 -11.03 4.33 25.43
N GLN A 77 -10.99 4.55 24.10
CA GLN A 77 -9.85 4.11 23.27
C GLN A 77 -8.49 4.70 23.74
N HIS A 78 -8.47 5.93 24.24
CA HIS A 78 -7.25 6.57 24.76
C HIS A 78 -6.89 6.05 26.15
N VAL A 79 -7.89 5.78 27.00
CA VAL A 79 -7.66 5.14 28.31
C VAL A 79 -7.14 3.71 28.12
N ALA A 80 -7.71 2.94 27.20
CA ALA A 80 -7.23 1.60 26.84
C ALA A 80 -5.81 1.65 26.27
N GLY A 81 -5.48 2.66 25.43
CA GLY A 81 -4.13 2.90 24.92
C GLY A 81 -3.11 3.10 26.04
N LYS A 82 -3.38 3.99 27.01
CA LYS A 82 -2.53 4.23 28.19
C LYS A 82 -2.39 2.98 29.06
N GLN A 83 -3.47 2.22 29.29
CA GLN A 83 -3.41 0.95 30.03
C GLN A 83 -2.52 -0.07 29.27
N ARG A 84 -2.71 -0.20 27.97
CA ARG A 84 -1.92 -1.14 27.15
C ARG A 84 -0.44 -0.75 27.07
N LEU A 85 -0.14 0.55 26.98
CA LEU A 85 1.22 1.07 27.07
C LEU A 85 1.88 0.73 28.41
N SER A 86 1.14 0.91 29.53
CA SER A 86 1.64 0.54 30.85
C SER A 86 2.00 -0.94 30.93
N MET A 87 1.17 -1.81 30.35
CA MET A 87 1.46 -3.25 30.25
C MET A 87 2.70 -3.51 29.41
N LEU A 88 2.79 -2.88 28.23
CA LEU A 88 3.93 -3.02 27.33
C LEU A 88 5.25 -2.62 28.01
N ARG A 89 5.32 -1.44 28.62
CA ARG A 89 6.54 -0.97 29.32
C ARG A 89 6.95 -1.92 30.44
N LYS A 90 6.00 -2.41 31.25
CA LYS A 90 6.27 -3.40 32.29
C LYS A 90 6.76 -4.74 31.74
N ASP A 91 6.26 -5.16 30.56
CA ASP A 91 6.71 -6.41 29.95
C ASP A 91 8.11 -6.28 29.32
N VAL A 92 8.41 -5.13 28.69
CA VAL A 92 9.70 -4.88 28.02
C VAL A 92 10.83 -4.52 28.99
N TYR A 93 10.53 -3.72 30.01
CA TYR A 93 11.55 -3.13 30.91
C TYR A 93 11.43 -3.55 32.39
N GLY A 94 10.36 -4.26 32.75
CA GLY A 94 10.07 -4.58 34.16
C GLY A 94 9.54 -3.38 34.95
N SER A 95 9.52 -2.18 34.38
CA SER A 95 9.10 -0.92 35.00
C SER A 95 8.29 -0.06 34.03
N TYR A 96 7.63 0.99 34.54
CA TYR A 96 6.92 1.95 33.67
C TYR A 96 7.91 2.90 32.98
N GLN A 97 9.00 3.27 33.66
CA GLN A 97 10.05 4.14 33.11
C GLN A 97 11.01 3.32 32.24
N PRO A 98 11.20 3.67 30.98
CA PRO A 98 12.20 3.05 30.12
C PRO A 98 13.64 3.32 30.69
N PRO A 99 14.57 2.38 30.52
CA PRO A 99 15.99 2.63 30.81
C PRO A 99 16.61 3.58 29.78
N ALA A 100 17.87 3.95 29.94
CA ALA A 100 18.60 4.78 29.00
C ALA A 100 18.61 4.12 27.59
N LEU A 101 18.49 4.93 26.54
CA LEU A 101 18.41 4.45 25.16
C LEU A 101 19.61 3.56 24.78
N LEU A 102 20.81 3.96 25.18
CA LEU A 102 22.04 3.19 24.95
C LEU A 102 21.98 1.77 25.58
N ASP A 103 21.42 1.63 26.76
CA ASP A 103 21.28 0.33 27.43
C ASP A 103 20.31 -0.58 26.70
N ILE A 104 19.20 0.00 26.17
CA ILE A 104 18.24 -0.71 25.31
C ILE A 104 18.92 -1.20 24.05
N VAL A 105 19.68 -0.34 23.37
CA VAL A 105 20.38 -0.67 22.12
C VAL A 105 21.43 -1.76 22.37
N LYS A 106 22.29 -1.62 23.40
CA LYS A 106 23.29 -2.63 23.77
C LYS A 106 22.65 -3.99 24.05
N ARG A 107 21.57 -4.01 24.84
CA ARG A 107 20.82 -5.24 25.17
C ARG A 107 20.28 -5.91 23.89
N ASN A 108 19.65 -5.13 23.01
CA ASN A 108 19.00 -5.68 21.82
C ASN A 108 20.00 -6.10 20.73
N VAL A 109 21.16 -5.46 20.63
CA VAL A 109 22.30 -5.93 19.82
C VAL A 109 22.86 -7.24 20.37
N ALA A 110 23.08 -7.34 21.68
CA ALA A 110 23.58 -8.56 22.31
C ALA A 110 22.64 -9.78 22.13
N THR A 111 21.33 -9.54 21.97
CA THR A 111 20.35 -10.60 21.68
C THR A 111 20.21 -10.91 20.18
N GLY A 112 20.90 -10.20 19.29
CA GLY A 112 20.81 -10.34 17.84
C GLY A 112 19.51 -9.81 17.24
N LEU A 113 18.70 -9.07 17.98
CA LEU A 113 17.45 -8.46 17.51
C LEU A 113 17.70 -7.13 16.79
N TYR A 114 18.73 -6.38 17.22
CA TYR A 114 19.25 -5.24 16.49
C TYR A 114 20.55 -5.61 15.76
N THR A 115 20.81 -4.91 14.65
CA THR A 115 22.09 -5.05 13.95
C THR A 115 23.25 -4.47 14.78
N ALA A 116 24.41 -5.13 14.75
CA ALA A 116 25.60 -4.66 15.45
C ALA A 116 26.11 -3.31 14.90
N GLU A 117 25.86 -3.03 13.64
CA GLU A 117 26.24 -1.79 12.96
C GLU A 117 25.77 -0.51 13.70
N LEU A 118 24.67 -0.57 14.45
CA LEU A 118 24.19 0.55 15.24
C LEU A 118 25.21 1.04 16.28
N LEU A 119 25.98 0.12 16.88
CA LEU A 119 27.05 0.45 17.83
C LEU A 119 28.38 0.78 17.14
N GLU A 120 28.54 0.47 15.86
CA GLU A 120 29.69 0.83 15.04
C GLU A 120 29.55 2.25 14.46
N TRP A 121 28.32 2.63 14.05
CA TRP A 121 28.05 3.92 13.43
C TRP A 121 28.08 5.11 14.38
N TYR A 122 27.76 4.86 15.65
CA TYR A 122 27.56 5.90 16.66
C TYR A 122 28.34 5.63 17.93
N SER A 123 29.00 6.67 18.44
CA SER A 123 29.61 6.66 19.77
C SER A 123 28.58 6.63 20.91
N GLU A 124 28.99 6.25 22.11
CA GLU A 124 28.12 6.28 23.29
C GLU A 124 27.56 7.68 23.55
N ASP A 125 28.37 8.73 23.34
CA ASP A 125 27.96 10.12 23.49
C ASP A 125 26.84 10.50 22.49
N GLU A 126 26.92 10.05 21.25
CA GLU A 126 25.83 10.26 20.28
C GLU A 126 24.55 9.53 20.69
N TRP A 127 24.64 8.31 21.22
CA TRP A 127 23.49 7.60 21.76
C TRP A 127 22.87 8.30 22.97
N HIS A 128 23.68 8.90 23.85
CA HIS A 128 23.18 9.71 24.97
C HIS A 128 22.41 10.93 24.46
N ARG A 129 22.97 11.67 23.49
CA ARG A 129 22.27 12.81 22.85
C ARG A 129 20.96 12.38 22.14
N MET A 130 20.94 11.25 21.47
CA MET A 130 19.72 10.69 20.90
C MET A 130 18.70 10.34 22.00
N GLY A 131 19.17 9.80 23.14
CA GLY A 131 18.33 9.53 24.30
C GLY A 131 17.66 10.78 24.88
N GLU A 132 18.37 11.93 24.88
CA GLU A 132 17.80 13.22 25.30
C GLU A 132 16.73 13.78 24.34
N ILE A 133 16.75 13.35 23.07
CA ILE A 133 15.73 13.73 22.08
C ILE A 133 14.46 12.90 22.23
N VAL A 134 14.56 11.65 22.73
CA VAL A 134 13.41 10.74 22.85
C VAL A 134 12.41 11.25 23.88
N ASP A 135 11.19 11.51 23.43
CA ASP A 135 10.07 11.91 24.27
C ASP A 135 9.11 10.72 24.48
N HIS A 136 9.31 9.99 25.59
CA HIS A 136 8.50 8.84 25.94
C HIS A 136 7.04 9.17 26.29
N ASP A 137 6.72 10.43 26.60
CA ASP A 137 5.35 10.83 26.94
C ASP A 137 4.44 10.85 25.69
N LYS A 138 5.02 10.99 24.50
CA LYS A 138 4.27 10.85 23.23
C LYS A 138 3.62 9.48 23.06
N ASP A 139 4.14 8.42 23.67
CA ASP A 139 3.50 7.11 23.66
C ASP A 139 2.11 7.13 24.33
N GLU A 140 1.83 8.05 25.25
CA GLU A 140 0.53 8.17 25.93
C GLU A 140 -0.57 8.76 25.02
N LEU A 141 -0.21 9.31 23.88
CA LEU A 141 -1.15 9.88 22.90
C LEU A 141 -1.76 8.81 21.97
N TYR A 142 -1.17 7.63 21.90
CA TYR A 142 -1.68 6.57 21.04
C TYR A 142 -3.04 6.03 21.51
N SER A 143 -3.93 5.80 20.55
CA SER A 143 -5.15 5.03 20.79
C SER A 143 -4.84 3.55 21.05
N TYR A 144 -5.80 2.82 21.60
CA TYR A 144 -5.68 1.37 21.79
C TYR A 144 -5.32 0.63 20.50
N ALA A 145 -6.04 0.96 19.40
CA ALA A 145 -5.79 0.38 18.10
C ALA A 145 -4.34 0.65 17.61
N ALA A 146 -3.83 1.87 17.82
CA ALA A 146 -2.47 2.24 17.40
C ALA A 146 -1.40 1.44 18.17
N ILE A 147 -1.56 1.28 19.48
CA ILE A 147 -0.62 0.50 20.30
C ILE A 147 -0.66 -0.99 19.90
N GLU A 148 -1.85 -1.58 19.72
CA GLU A 148 -1.96 -2.98 19.28
C GLU A 148 -1.33 -3.18 17.90
N GLN A 149 -1.57 -2.27 16.98
CA GLN A 149 -0.97 -2.33 15.64
C GLN A 149 0.57 -2.24 15.69
N LEU A 150 1.12 -1.35 16.54
CA LEU A 150 2.57 -1.24 16.76
C LEU A 150 3.13 -2.55 17.34
N ILE A 151 2.48 -3.10 18.35
CA ILE A 151 2.90 -4.35 19.01
C ILE A 151 2.88 -5.51 18.00
N GLU A 152 1.84 -5.63 17.20
CA GLU A 152 1.68 -6.77 16.30
C GLU A 152 2.64 -6.74 15.12
N LYS A 153 2.88 -5.56 14.53
CA LYS A 153 3.52 -5.46 13.22
C LYS A 153 4.88 -4.78 13.21
N TYR A 154 5.14 -3.84 14.12
CA TYR A 154 6.25 -2.91 13.97
C TYR A 154 7.33 -3.03 15.07
N LEU A 155 6.93 -3.28 16.32
CA LEU A 155 7.90 -3.40 17.39
C LEU A 155 8.72 -4.68 17.27
N VAL A 156 10.03 -4.56 17.51
CA VAL A 156 10.96 -5.69 17.45
C VAL A 156 10.65 -6.69 18.54
N ARG A 157 10.52 -7.94 18.14
CA ARG A 157 10.21 -9.06 19.04
C ARG A 157 10.98 -10.32 18.67
N ASN A 158 11.22 -11.16 19.66
CA ASN A 158 11.65 -12.52 19.42
C ASN A 158 10.49 -13.32 18.82
N ARG A 159 10.69 -13.88 17.62
CA ARG A 159 9.63 -14.57 16.88
C ARG A 159 9.19 -15.88 17.55
N SER A 160 10.09 -16.53 18.27
CA SER A 160 9.80 -17.82 18.95
C SER A 160 9.09 -17.59 20.28
N THR A 161 9.59 -16.68 21.14
CA THR A 161 9.03 -16.40 22.46
C THR A 161 7.88 -15.40 22.45
N LYS A 162 7.73 -14.62 21.35
CA LYS A 162 6.79 -13.48 21.19
C LYS A 162 7.08 -12.28 22.10
N GLU A 163 8.17 -12.33 22.86
CA GLU A 163 8.59 -11.21 23.70
C GLU A 163 8.99 -9.97 22.88
N ILE A 164 8.56 -8.80 23.33
CA ILE A 164 8.83 -7.49 22.72
C ILE A 164 10.01 -6.86 23.45
N TYR A 165 10.88 -6.14 22.72
CA TYR A 165 12.15 -5.65 23.24
C TYR A 165 12.29 -4.13 23.17
N GLU A 166 11.26 -3.42 22.70
CA GLU A 166 11.26 -1.96 22.58
C GLU A 166 9.85 -1.37 22.74
N THR A 167 9.78 -0.04 22.87
CA THR A 167 8.54 0.74 22.87
C THR A 167 8.50 1.66 21.64
N PRO A 168 7.35 2.29 21.30
CA PRO A 168 7.21 3.04 20.06
C PRO A 168 8.25 4.14 19.86
N GLN A 169 8.52 4.96 20.87
CA GLN A 169 9.50 6.06 20.74
C GLN A 169 10.92 5.55 20.52
N VAL A 170 11.29 4.42 21.16
CA VAL A 170 12.57 3.75 20.91
C VAL A 170 12.62 3.24 19.45
N ARG A 171 11.52 2.63 18.94
CA ARG A 171 11.43 2.18 17.54
C ARG A 171 11.69 3.32 16.57
N TYR A 172 11.07 4.50 16.77
CA TYR A 172 11.26 5.66 15.89
C TYR A 172 12.69 6.21 15.96
N MET A 173 13.30 6.24 17.14
CA MET A 173 14.68 6.71 17.26
C MET A 173 15.68 5.74 16.62
N VAL A 174 15.50 4.44 16.81
CA VAL A 174 16.35 3.42 16.13
C VAL A 174 16.17 3.48 14.62
N ALA A 175 14.95 3.71 14.13
CA ALA A 175 14.71 3.93 12.71
C ALA A 175 15.43 5.19 12.21
N ALA A 176 15.33 6.32 12.94
CA ALA A 176 16.01 7.58 12.61
C ALA A 176 17.54 7.38 12.54
N ALA A 177 18.11 6.74 13.55
CA ALA A 177 19.54 6.44 13.59
C ALA A 177 19.94 5.57 12.38
N THR A 178 19.13 4.54 12.05
CA THR A 178 19.44 3.64 10.94
C THR A 178 19.43 4.36 9.60
N VAL A 179 18.38 5.16 9.30
CA VAL A 179 18.26 5.79 7.97
C VAL A 179 19.23 6.96 7.78
N MET A 180 19.71 7.60 8.85
CA MET A 180 20.57 8.79 8.77
C MET A 180 22.06 8.49 9.02
N HIS A 181 22.48 7.22 9.16
CA HIS A 181 23.85 6.87 9.53
C HIS A 181 24.92 7.36 8.54
N ARG A 182 24.58 7.49 7.24
CA ARG A 182 25.50 7.94 6.18
C ARG A 182 25.49 9.46 5.95
N GLU A 183 24.67 10.21 6.68
CA GLU A 183 24.63 11.66 6.50
C GLU A 183 25.92 12.33 7.02
N GLU A 184 26.48 13.22 6.22
CA GLU A 184 27.70 13.96 6.54
C GLU A 184 27.47 15.48 6.41
N PRO A 185 28.20 16.32 7.19
CA PRO A 185 29.03 15.97 8.33
C PRO A 185 28.24 15.48 9.54
N GLN A 186 28.91 14.96 10.57
CA GLN A 186 28.27 14.43 11.80
C GLN A 186 27.23 15.38 12.41
N SER A 187 27.47 16.69 12.37
CA SER A 187 26.51 17.69 12.87
C SER A 187 25.22 17.73 12.06
N ALA A 188 25.28 17.51 10.75
CA ALA A 188 24.11 17.40 9.89
C ALA A 188 23.38 16.09 10.15
N ARG A 189 24.11 14.98 10.36
CA ARG A 189 23.55 13.68 10.71
C ARG A 189 22.64 13.75 11.95
N MET A 190 23.14 14.32 13.06
CA MET A 190 22.36 14.49 14.30
C MET A 190 21.13 15.39 14.11
N ARG A 191 21.24 16.43 13.27
CA ARG A 191 20.10 17.29 12.92
C ARG A 191 19.03 16.50 12.16
N TYR A 192 19.41 15.69 11.16
CA TYR A 192 18.46 14.88 10.38
C TYR A 192 17.84 13.75 11.22
N ILE A 193 18.61 13.14 12.15
CA ILE A 193 18.06 12.16 13.11
C ILE A 193 16.94 12.80 13.93
N LYS A 194 17.19 13.98 14.51
CA LYS A 194 16.19 14.71 15.31
C LYS A 194 14.97 15.10 14.45
N GLU A 195 15.21 15.56 13.23
CA GLU A 195 14.16 15.98 12.30
C GLU A 195 13.26 14.81 11.90
N TYR A 196 13.87 13.67 11.54
CA TYR A 196 13.15 12.45 11.20
C TYR A 196 12.37 11.90 12.40
N TYR A 197 13.02 11.79 13.57
CA TYR A 197 12.38 11.31 14.78
C TYR A 197 11.14 12.13 15.14
N ASN A 198 11.26 13.45 15.16
CA ASN A 198 10.13 14.32 15.45
C ASN A 198 9.00 14.14 14.41
N ALA A 199 9.31 14.17 13.14
CA ALA A 199 8.30 14.05 12.08
C ALA A 199 7.57 12.70 12.12
N ALA A 200 8.30 11.60 12.33
CA ALA A 200 7.72 10.26 12.44
C ALA A 200 6.90 10.08 13.73
N SER A 201 7.44 10.56 14.86
CA SER A 201 6.81 10.49 16.18
C SER A 201 5.56 11.36 16.30
N ASP A 202 5.54 12.51 15.59
CA ASP A 202 4.36 13.39 15.50
C ASP A 202 3.34 12.92 14.45
N GLY A 203 3.60 11.79 13.75
CA GLY A 203 2.70 11.21 12.78
C GLY A 203 2.51 12.06 11.52
N LEU A 204 3.53 12.85 11.11
CA LEU A 204 3.47 13.67 9.89
C LEU A 204 3.53 12.83 8.62
N PHE A 205 4.06 11.62 8.72
CA PHE A 205 4.08 10.61 7.66
C PHE A 205 4.02 9.20 8.23
N THR A 206 3.75 8.24 7.36
CA THR A 206 3.84 6.80 7.65
C THR A 206 4.85 6.12 6.75
N LEU A 207 5.32 4.95 7.18
CA LEU A 207 6.25 4.10 6.43
C LEU A 207 5.63 2.74 6.12
N ALA A 208 6.02 2.17 5.00
CA ALA A 208 5.65 0.79 4.66
C ALA A 208 6.08 -0.18 5.77
N THR A 209 5.30 -1.22 5.99
CA THR A 209 5.55 -2.22 7.06
C THR A 209 6.97 -2.81 7.00
N PRO A 210 7.55 -3.22 5.85
CA PRO A 210 8.92 -3.73 5.81
C PRO A 210 9.96 -2.70 6.24
N VAL A 211 9.71 -1.41 6.00
CA VAL A 211 10.61 -0.32 6.37
C VAL A 211 10.63 -0.15 7.88
N LEU A 212 9.51 0.21 8.48
CA LEU A 212 9.47 0.51 9.93
C LEU A 212 9.81 -0.72 10.79
N ALA A 213 9.36 -1.91 10.42
CA ALA A 213 9.65 -3.14 11.16
C ALA A 213 11.07 -3.67 10.94
N GLY A 214 11.74 -3.30 9.83
CA GLY A 214 13.05 -3.82 9.47
C GLY A 214 14.24 -2.94 9.87
N LEU A 215 14.06 -1.61 9.91
CA LEU A 215 15.15 -0.68 10.23
C LEU A 215 15.81 -1.01 11.58
N GLY A 216 17.14 -1.00 11.61
CA GLY A 216 17.92 -1.34 12.79
C GLY A 216 17.93 -2.82 13.18
N THR A 217 17.30 -3.70 12.40
CA THR A 217 17.37 -5.15 12.57
C THR A 217 18.34 -5.77 11.54
N PRO A 218 18.73 -7.05 11.68
CA PRO A 218 19.54 -7.74 10.67
C PRO A 218 18.84 -7.91 9.30
N THR A 219 17.56 -7.58 9.19
CA THR A 219 16.81 -7.67 7.91
C THR A 219 16.96 -6.36 7.15
N LYS A 220 17.59 -6.41 5.97
CA LYS A 220 17.86 -5.23 5.13
C LYS A 220 17.08 -5.25 3.80
N GLN A 221 15.98 -5.96 3.71
CA GLN A 221 15.09 -5.91 2.55
C GLN A 221 13.87 -5.08 2.93
N PHE A 222 13.74 -3.87 2.35
CA PHE A 222 12.75 -2.86 2.71
C PHE A 222 11.70 -2.61 1.63
N SER A 223 11.95 -3.08 0.39
CA SER A 223 10.99 -2.89 -0.70
C SER A 223 9.77 -3.78 -0.52
N SER A 224 8.60 -3.17 -0.49
CA SER A 224 7.32 -3.87 -0.36
C SER A 224 6.79 -4.37 -1.69
N CYS A 225 7.18 -3.75 -2.80
CA CYS A 225 6.65 -4.00 -4.13
C CYS A 225 7.76 -4.45 -5.07
N VAL A 226 7.53 -5.58 -5.76
CA VAL A 226 8.49 -6.20 -6.67
C VAL A 226 7.79 -6.53 -7.99
N LEU A 227 8.33 -6.06 -9.10
CA LEU A 227 7.81 -6.29 -10.44
C LEU A 227 8.77 -7.19 -11.22
N ILE A 228 8.24 -8.29 -11.74
CA ILE A 228 8.99 -9.31 -12.48
C ILE A 228 8.32 -9.54 -13.83
N ARG A 229 9.09 -9.59 -14.90
CA ARG A 229 8.62 -9.92 -16.24
C ARG A 229 9.17 -11.27 -16.67
N SER A 230 8.29 -12.16 -17.13
CA SER A 230 8.64 -13.47 -17.70
C SER A 230 8.56 -13.40 -19.21
N ASP A 231 9.52 -14.03 -19.91
CA ASP A 231 9.49 -14.19 -21.38
C ASP A 231 9.01 -15.58 -21.78
N ASP A 232 8.85 -15.77 -23.10
CA ASP A 232 8.34 -17.01 -23.71
C ASP A 232 9.42 -18.08 -23.88
N ASP A 233 10.14 -18.37 -22.82
CA ASP A 233 11.08 -19.50 -22.75
C ASP A 233 11.15 -20.10 -21.33
N LEU A 234 11.52 -21.38 -21.23
CA LEU A 234 11.55 -22.09 -19.96
C LEU A 234 12.54 -21.49 -18.97
N ASP A 235 13.70 -21.03 -19.43
CA ASP A 235 14.71 -20.46 -18.54
C ASP A 235 14.18 -19.19 -17.87
N SER A 236 13.54 -18.30 -18.64
CA SER A 236 12.91 -17.09 -18.10
C SER A 236 11.76 -17.42 -17.15
N ILE A 237 10.88 -18.37 -17.50
CA ILE A 237 9.75 -18.79 -16.66
C ILE A 237 10.25 -19.35 -15.32
N PHE A 238 11.28 -20.19 -15.33
CA PHE A 238 11.81 -20.79 -14.10
C PHE A 238 12.59 -19.77 -13.26
N ALA A 239 13.42 -18.93 -13.88
CA ALA A 239 14.14 -17.86 -13.19
C ALA A 239 13.19 -16.83 -12.56
N SER A 240 12.12 -16.46 -13.24
CA SER A 240 11.06 -15.59 -12.69
C SER A 240 10.41 -16.21 -11.46
N GLY A 241 10.07 -17.50 -11.47
CA GLY A 241 9.49 -18.21 -10.33
C GLY A 241 10.42 -18.27 -9.13
N GLU A 242 11.72 -18.50 -9.34
CA GLU A 242 12.72 -18.48 -8.27
C GLU A 242 12.78 -17.09 -7.60
N MET A 243 12.80 -16.02 -8.38
CA MET A 243 12.82 -14.66 -7.84
C MET A 243 11.52 -14.29 -7.11
N MET A 244 10.37 -14.73 -7.63
CA MET A 244 9.09 -14.59 -6.93
C MET A 244 9.14 -15.24 -5.55
N ALA A 245 9.62 -16.49 -5.45
CA ALA A 245 9.76 -17.21 -4.20
C ALA A 245 10.69 -16.49 -3.20
N LYS A 246 11.86 -16.06 -3.67
CA LYS A 246 12.86 -15.37 -2.83
C LYS A 246 12.32 -14.06 -2.26
N TYR A 247 11.70 -13.18 -3.08
CA TYR A 247 11.13 -11.92 -2.60
C TYR A 247 9.88 -12.14 -1.74
N ALA A 248 9.01 -13.08 -2.11
CA ALA A 248 7.85 -13.43 -1.31
C ALA A 248 8.25 -13.91 0.10
N SER A 249 9.32 -14.69 0.24
CA SER A 249 9.86 -15.13 1.53
C SER A 249 10.34 -13.96 2.41
N LYS A 250 10.63 -12.80 1.81
CA LYS A 250 11.02 -11.54 2.46
C LYS A 250 9.87 -10.53 2.61
N ARG A 251 8.62 -10.98 2.45
CA ARG A 251 7.38 -10.20 2.65
C ARG A 251 7.07 -9.19 1.55
N ALA A 252 7.62 -9.33 0.35
CA ALA A 252 7.28 -8.49 -0.77
C ALA A 252 6.02 -9.00 -1.49
N GLY A 253 5.20 -8.08 -1.99
CA GLY A 253 4.12 -8.36 -2.93
C GLY A 253 4.63 -8.32 -4.37
N ILE A 254 4.15 -9.26 -5.20
CA ILE A 254 4.68 -9.48 -6.54
C ILE A 254 3.70 -9.02 -7.61
N GLY A 255 4.18 -8.23 -8.59
CA GLY A 255 3.55 -8.04 -9.88
C GLY A 255 4.29 -8.86 -10.94
N LEU A 256 3.60 -9.79 -11.60
CA LEU A 256 4.18 -10.67 -12.62
C LEU A 256 3.57 -10.38 -13.98
N GLU A 257 4.37 -10.06 -14.99
CA GLU A 257 3.92 -9.94 -16.38
C GLU A 257 4.21 -11.24 -17.14
N ILE A 258 3.19 -11.77 -17.84
CA ILE A 258 3.24 -13.03 -18.59
C ILE A 258 2.70 -12.92 -20.03
N GLY A 259 2.34 -11.73 -20.47
CA GLY A 259 1.63 -11.51 -21.73
C GLY A 259 2.43 -11.88 -22.98
N ARG A 260 3.72 -12.14 -22.85
CA ARG A 260 4.57 -12.61 -23.93
C ARG A 260 4.51 -14.13 -24.12
N ILE A 261 4.14 -14.89 -23.09
CA ILE A 261 4.12 -16.35 -23.13
C ILE A 261 3.06 -16.83 -24.14
N ARG A 262 3.47 -17.71 -25.07
CA ARG A 262 2.60 -18.25 -26.11
C ARG A 262 1.42 -19.05 -25.55
N PRO A 263 0.25 -18.99 -26.24
CA PRO A 263 -0.97 -19.62 -25.76
C PRO A 263 -0.99 -21.15 -25.95
N LEU A 264 -2.02 -21.77 -25.36
CA LEU A 264 -2.36 -23.20 -25.57
C LEU A 264 -2.43 -23.53 -27.05
N GLY A 265 -1.77 -24.61 -27.47
CA GLY A 265 -1.75 -25.12 -28.83
C GLY A 265 -0.93 -24.27 -29.81
N ALA A 266 -0.10 -23.32 -29.34
CA ALA A 266 0.90 -22.69 -30.18
C ALA A 266 2.03 -23.69 -30.54
N PRO A 267 2.59 -23.65 -31.77
CA PRO A 267 3.62 -24.58 -32.17
C PRO A 267 4.95 -24.31 -31.44
N ILE A 268 5.62 -25.40 -31.08
CA ILE A 268 6.99 -25.43 -30.53
C ILE A 268 7.83 -26.33 -31.42
N ARG A 269 9.13 -26.02 -31.61
CA ARG A 269 10.06 -26.82 -32.43
C ARG A 269 9.50 -27.08 -33.84
N ASP A 270 9.15 -26.02 -34.55
CA ASP A 270 8.59 -26.08 -35.91
C ASP A 270 7.31 -26.95 -36.03
N GLY A 271 6.53 -27.05 -34.95
CA GLY A 271 5.27 -27.79 -34.90
C GLY A 271 5.38 -29.23 -34.44
N GLU A 272 6.58 -29.69 -34.00
CA GLU A 272 6.74 -31.00 -33.41
C GLU A 272 5.91 -31.21 -32.15
N ILE A 273 5.78 -30.15 -31.32
CA ILE A 273 5.05 -30.15 -30.05
C ILE A 273 4.13 -28.93 -30.01
N MET A 274 2.98 -29.09 -29.36
CA MET A 274 2.05 -27.98 -29.08
C MET A 274 2.18 -27.51 -27.65
N HIS A 275 2.20 -26.19 -27.46
CA HIS A 275 2.31 -25.57 -26.15
C HIS A 275 1.11 -25.89 -25.25
N THR A 276 1.34 -26.13 -23.96
CA THR A 276 0.31 -26.51 -22.99
C THR A 276 -0.50 -25.31 -22.44
N GLY A 277 -0.18 -24.09 -22.89
CA GLY A 277 -0.85 -22.84 -22.46
C GLY A 277 -0.31 -22.28 -21.15
N LEU A 278 -0.92 -21.18 -20.70
CA LEU A 278 -0.46 -20.43 -19.54
C LEU A 278 -0.86 -21.07 -18.19
N ILE A 279 -1.99 -21.79 -18.13
CA ILE A 279 -2.52 -22.33 -16.86
C ILE A 279 -1.51 -23.23 -16.11
N PRO A 280 -0.81 -24.18 -16.76
CA PRO A 280 0.21 -24.99 -16.08
C PRO A 280 1.35 -24.16 -15.49
N PHE A 281 1.80 -23.12 -16.19
CA PHE A 281 2.85 -22.21 -15.69
C PHE A 281 2.35 -21.32 -14.55
N LEU A 282 1.12 -20.87 -14.60
CA LEU A 282 0.50 -20.14 -13.49
C LEU A 282 0.38 -20.99 -12.23
N LYS A 283 0.07 -22.29 -12.36
CA LYS A 283 0.10 -23.26 -11.26
C LYS A 283 1.52 -23.44 -10.69
N LYS A 284 2.53 -23.46 -11.56
CA LYS A 284 3.95 -23.50 -11.14
C LYS A 284 4.30 -22.25 -10.33
N PHE A 285 3.99 -21.03 -10.83
CA PHE A 285 4.24 -19.78 -10.12
C PHE A 285 3.49 -19.72 -8.78
N PHE A 286 2.25 -20.17 -8.73
CA PHE A 286 1.51 -20.28 -7.48
C PHE A 286 2.17 -21.28 -6.51
N GLY A 287 2.68 -22.41 -7.01
CA GLY A 287 3.45 -23.39 -6.23
C GLY A 287 4.70 -22.77 -5.61
N ASP A 288 5.45 -21.97 -6.38
CA ASP A 288 6.63 -21.25 -5.92
C ASP A 288 6.29 -20.28 -4.78
N LEU A 289 5.23 -19.47 -4.95
CA LEU A 289 4.76 -18.57 -3.91
C LEU A 289 4.34 -19.29 -2.64
N ARG A 290 3.54 -20.36 -2.77
CA ARG A 290 2.98 -21.09 -1.64
C ARG A 290 4.04 -21.85 -0.86
N SER A 291 5.04 -22.40 -1.53
CA SER A 291 6.13 -23.14 -0.90
C SER A 291 7.00 -22.28 0.02
N CYS A 292 7.07 -20.97 -0.26
CA CYS A 292 7.89 -20.00 0.45
C CYS A 292 7.10 -19.11 1.41
N SER A 293 5.83 -19.45 1.69
CA SER A 293 5.02 -18.72 2.65
C SER A 293 5.65 -18.76 4.06
N GLN A 294 5.74 -17.60 4.69
CA GLN A 294 6.50 -17.36 5.92
C GLN A 294 5.93 -18.08 7.14
N GLY A 295 6.32 -19.36 7.35
CA GLY A 295 6.05 -20.07 8.60
C GLY A 295 4.58 -20.11 9.05
N GLY A 296 3.63 -20.19 8.11
CA GLY A 296 2.19 -20.31 8.42
C GLY A 296 1.51 -19.04 8.92
N ILE A 297 2.20 -17.87 8.90
CA ILE A 297 1.62 -16.61 9.40
C ILE A 297 0.88 -15.87 8.28
N ARG A 298 1.35 -15.95 7.03
CA ARG A 298 0.72 -15.35 5.83
C ARG A 298 1.08 -16.09 4.56
N ASN A 299 0.15 -16.07 3.61
CA ASN A 299 0.41 -16.53 2.25
C ASN A 299 1.02 -15.39 1.43
N ALA A 300 2.06 -15.70 0.66
CA ALA A 300 2.57 -14.79 -0.36
C ALA A 300 1.53 -14.62 -1.47
N SER A 301 1.42 -13.40 -2.01
CA SER A 301 0.46 -13.07 -3.06
C SER A 301 1.13 -12.42 -4.27
N ALA A 302 0.57 -12.65 -5.45
CA ALA A 302 0.99 -12.03 -6.69
C ALA A 302 -0.23 -11.60 -7.52
N THR A 303 -0.08 -10.49 -8.26
CA THR A 303 -0.97 -10.12 -9.35
C THR A 303 -0.28 -10.43 -10.68
N VAL A 304 -0.98 -11.13 -11.55
CA VAL A 304 -0.51 -11.55 -12.86
C VAL A 304 -1.13 -10.64 -13.92
N PHE A 305 -0.29 -9.99 -14.73
CA PHE A 305 -0.71 -9.04 -15.75
C PHE A 305 -0.58 -9.64 -17.15
N TYR A 306 -1.57 -9.35 -18.03
CA TYR A 306 -1.60 -9.77 -19.42
C TYR A 306 -2.41 -8.78 -20.28
N PRO A 307 -2.09 -8.63 -21.58
CA PRO A 307 -2.85 -7.75 -22.44
C PRO A 307 -4.22 -8.35 -22.80
N ILE A 308 -5.24 -7.47 -22.89
CA ILE A 308 -6.63 -7.84 -23.20
C ILE A 308 -6.77 -8.64 -24.49
N TRP A 309 -5.88 -8.46 -25.45
CA TRP A 309 -5.91 -9.09 -26.77
C TRP A 309 -5.11 -10.42 -26.84
N HIS A 310 -4.63 -10.94 -25.70
CA HIS A 310 -3.93 -12.23 -25.65
C HIS A 310 -4.86 -13.38 -26.05
N TYR A 311 -4.37 -14.33 -26.87
CA TYR A 311 -5.19 -15.43 -27.43
C TYR A 311 -5.92 -16.28 -26.38
N GLN A 312 -5.37 -16.45 -25.18
CA GLN A 312 -5.99 -17.17 -24.06
C GLN A 312 -6.78 -16.25 -23.10
N PHE A 313 -7.20 -15.08 -23.51
CA PHE A 313 -7.93 -14.15 -22.65
C PHE A 313 -9.14 -14.79 -21.98
N ASP A 314 -9.93 -15.57 -22.72
CA ASP A 314 -11.13 -16.26 -22.23
C ASP A 314 -10.83 -17.27 -21.09
N ASP A 315 -9.68 -17.95 -21.14
CA ASP A 315 -9.22 -18.81 -20.06
C ASP A 315 -8.69 -18.01 -18.86
N LEU A 316 -7.96 -16.91 -19.13
CA LEU A 316 -7.29 -16.12 -18.09
C LEU A 316 -8.25 -15.29 -17.25
N ILE A 317 -9.29 -14.72 -17.85
CA ILE A 317 -10.21 -13.82 -17.15
C ILE A 317 -11.02 -14.54 -16.07
N VAL A 318 -11.24 -15.84 -16.20
CA VAL A 318 -12.04 -16.66 -15.27
C VAL A 318 -11.21 -17.42 -14.22
N LEU A 319 -9.89 -17.24 -14.18
CA LEU A 319 -8.99 -18.03 -13.33
C LEU A 319 -9.31 -17.90 -11.83
N LYS A 320 -9.87 -16.77 -11.40
CA LYS A 320 -10.17 -16.49 -10.00
C LYS A 320 -11.59 -16.88 -9.58
N ASN A 321 -12.51 -17.09 -10.49
CA ASN A 321 -13.90 -17.37 -10.12
C ASN A 321 -14.09 -18.76 -9.48
N ASN A 322 -15.20 -18.92 -8.74
CA ASN A 322 -15.51 -20.16 -8.02
C ASN A 322 -16.12 -21.27 -8.91
N GLN A 323 -16.37 -20.98 -10.17
CA GLN A 323 -16.90 -21.95 -11.13
C GLN A 323 -15.76 -22.72 -11.82
N GLY A 324 -16.01 -23.96 -12.25
CA GLY A 324 -15.01 -24.79 -12.88
C GLY A 324 -14.17 -25.61 -11.91
N THR A 325 -13.26 -26.43 -12.46
CA THR A 325 -12.41 -27.35 -11.71
C THR A 325 -11.08 -26.72 -11.32
N GLU A 326 -10.41 -27.29 -10.30
CA GLU A 326 -9.07 -26.87 -9.90
C GLU A 326 -8.04 -27.00 -11.04
N GLU A 327 -8.30 -27.84 -12.04
CA GLU A 327 -7.42 -27.98 -13.19
C GLU A 327 -7.41 -26.76 -14.08
N THR A 328 -8.52 -26.03 -14.16
CA THR A 328 -8.72 -24.88 -15.01
C THR A 328 -8.68 -23.55 -14.26
N ARG A 329 -8.35 -23.55 -12.97
CA ARG A 329 -8.34 -22.36 -12.11
C ARG A 329 -7.03 -22.21 -11.34
N VAL A 330 -6.70 -20.94 -11.02
CA VAL A 330 -5.59 -20.57 -10.13
C VAL A 330 -6.11 -19.42 -9.25
N ARG A 331 -6.92 -19.74 -8.24
CA ARG A 331 -7.75 -18.79 -7.48
C ARG A 331 -6.98 -17.91 -6.51
N HIS A 332 -5.81 -18.36 -6.07
CA HIS A 332 -5.04 -17.69 -5.01
C HIS A 332 -4.04 -16.64 -5.50
N MET A 333 -4.03 -16.33 -6.78
CA MET A 333 -3.38 -15.14 -7.34
C MET A 333 -4.43 -14.14 -7.81
N ASP A 334 -4.07 -12.88 -7.95
CA ASP A 334 -4.90 -11.84 -8.52
C ASP A 334 -4.51 -11.62 -10.00
N TYR A 335 -5.38 -10.99 -10.78
CA TYR A 335 -5.20 -10.87 -12.22
C TYR A 335 -5.44 -9.43 -12.66
N GLY A 336 -4.55 -8.89 -13.50
CA GLY A 336 -4.62 -7.55 -14.06
C GLY A 336 -4.71 -7.59 -15.58
N VAL A 337 -5.78 -7.03 -16.13
CA VAL A 337 -5.97 -6.87 -17.56
C VAL A 337 -5.40 -5.53 -17.99
N VAL A 338 -4.45 -5.57 -18.93
CA VAL A 338 -3.87 -4.37 -19.53
C VAL A 338 -4.64 -4.02 -20.81
N LEU A 339 -5.15 -2.80 -20.89
CA LEU A 339 -5.97 -2.32 -22.02
C LEU A 339 -5.71 -0.83 -22.31
N ASN A 340 -6.22 -0.32 -23.41
CA ASN A 340 -6.11 1.08 -23.82
C ASN A 340 -7.42 1.61 -24.43
N ALA A 341 -7.46 2.88 -24.82
CA ALA A 341 -8.64 3.54 -25.40
C ALA A 341 -9.22 2.84 -26.63
N PHE A 342 -8.39 2.12 -27.41
CA PHE A 342 -8.85 1.39 -28.60
C PHE A 342 -9.95 0.37 -28.26
N PHE A 343 -9.80 -0.36 -27.14
CA PHE A 343 -10.80 -1.35 -26.72
C PHE A 343 -12.07 -0.68 -26.19
N TRP A 344 -11.98 0.46 -25.54
CA TRP A 344 -13.16 1.26 -25.16
C TRP A 344 -13.93 1.76 -26.38
N ARG A 345 -13.23 2.19 -27.43
CA ARG A 345 -13.89 2.59 -28.69
C ARG A 345 -14.60 1.42 -29.36
N ARG A 346 -13.95 0.23 -29.39
CA ARG A 346 -14.59 -1.00 -29.90
C ARG A 346 -15.86 -1.36 -29.10
N PHE A 347 -15.81 -1.25 -27.80
CA PHE A 347 -17.00 -1.46 -26.96
C PHE A 347 -18.11 -0.45 -27.26
N ALA A 348 -17.80 0.84 -27.32
CA ALA A 348 -18.77 1.90 -27.61
C ALA A 348 -19.41 1.77 -28.99
N THR A 349 -18.67 1.30 -29.98
CA THR A 349 -19.16 1.10 -31.37
C THR A 349 -19.73 -0.30 -31.60
N ARG A 350 -19.82 -1.14 -30.58
CA ARG A 350 -20.27 -2.55 -30.70
C ARG A 350 -19.46 -3.35 -31.70
N GLY A 351 -18.17 -3.07 -31.83
CA GLY A 351 -17.25 -3.79 -32.68
C GLY A 351 -16.76 -5.09 -32.04
N ASP A 352 -15.88 -5.76 -32.77
CA ASP A 352 -15.26 -7.00 -32.33
C ASP A 352 -13.86 -6.77 -31.74
N ILE A 353 -13.42 -7.68 -30.87
CA ILE A 353 -12.05 -7.79 -30.36
C ILE A 353 -11.45 -9.08 -30.89
N THR A 354 -10.30 -8.96 -31.53
CA THR A 354 -9.50 -10.07 -32.04
C THR A 354 -8.36 -10.39 -31.12
N PHE A 355 -8.21 -11.65 -30.75
CA PHE A 355 -7.15 -12.14 -29.88
C PHE A 355 -6.07 -12.84 -30.71
N PHE A 356 -4.82 -12.50 -30.44
CA PHE A 356 -3.66 -12.97 -31.17
C PHE A 356 -2.68 -13.75 -30.28
N ASP A 357 -1.91 -14.64 -30.90
CA ASP A 357 -0.71 -15.20 -30.29
C ASP A 357 0.40 -14.13 -30.31
N PRO A 358 0.93 -13.70 -29.14
CA PRO A 358 1.94 -12.65 -29.07
C PRO A 358 3.25 -13.03 -29.80
N ASN A 359 3.51 -14.29 -30.04
CA ASN A 359 4.69 -14.74 -30.78
C ASN A 359 4.53 -14.62 -32.30
N GLU A 360 3.30 -14.69 -32.81
CA GLU A 360 3.02 -14.47 -34.25
C GLU A 360 2.98 -12.97 -34.60
N VAL A 361 2.78 -12.10 -33.61
CA VAL A 361 2.67 -10.64 -33.78
C VAL A 361 3.56 -9.86 -32.77
N PRO A 362 4.89 -10.12 -32.75
CA PRO A 362 5.78 -9.52 -31.76
C PRO A 362 5.85 -7.98 -31.84
N ASP A 363 5.73 -7.41 -33.03
CA ASP A 363 5.69 -5.96 -33.24
C ASP A 363 4.37 -5.33 -32.72
N LEU A 364 3.27 -6.05 -32.71
CA LEU A 364 2.02 -5.64 -32.09
C LEU A 364 2.18 -5.60 -30.56
N TYR A 365 2.82 -6.62 -29.99
CA TYR A 365 3.09 -6.69 -28.55
C TYR A 365 3.92 -5.48 -28.09
N GLU A 366 5.04 -5.19 -28.75
CA GLU A 366 5.88 -4.05 -28.41
C GLU A 366 5.14 -2.71 -28.62
N ALA A 367 4.38 -2.56 -29.71
CA ALA A 367 3.62 -1.34 -29.97
C ALA A 367 2.53 -1.09 -28.94
N PHE A 368 1.94 -2.14 -28.36
CA PHE A 368 0.90 -2.03 -27.34
C PHE A 368 1.38 -1.29 -26.09
N TYR A 369 2.64 -1.49 -25.71
CA TYR A 369 3.26 -0.89 -24.53
C TYR A 369 4.10 0.37 -24.83
N THR A 370 4.30 0.72 -26.11
CA THR A 370 5.18 1.84 -26.47
C THR A 370 4.52 2.91 -27.33
N ASN A 371 3.54 2.56 -28.17
CA ASN A 371 2.97 3.51 -29.13
C ASN A 371 1.56 3.11 -29.56
N THR A 372 0.55 3.78 -29.00
CA THR A 372 -0.87 3.49 -29.23
C THR A 372 -1.26 3.61 -30.70
N ALA A 373 -0.78 4.61 -31.44
CA ALA A 373 -1.13 4.79 -32.86
C ALA A 373 -0.55 3.67 -33.74
N LYS A 374 0.69 3.26 -33.48
CA LYS A 374 1.33 2.12 -34.15
C LYS A 374 0.60 0.82 -33.83
N PHE A 375 0.20 0.63 -32.56
CA PHE A 375 -0.58 -0.52 -32.14
C PHE A 375 -1.90 -0.63 -32.91
N GLU A 376 -2.67 0.44 -33.00
CA GLU A 376 -3.95 0.46 -33.71
C GLU A 376 -3.81 0.12 -35.21
N ALA A 377 -2.80 0.69 -35.86
CA ALA A 377 -2.49 0.40 -37.24
C ALA A 377 -2.10 -1.07 -37.47
N LEU A 378 -1.24 -1.62 -36.61
CA LEU A 378 -0.83 -3.02 -36.66
C LEU A 378 -1.98 -3.96 -36.37
N TYR A 379 -2.76 -3.67 -35.32
CA TYR A 379 -3.92 -4.48 -34.91
C TYR A 379 -4.92 -4.61 -36.06
N THR A 380 -5.32 -3.50 -36.67
CA THR A 380 -6.24 -3.49 -37.81
C THR A 380 -5.66 -4.22 -39.01
N ARG A 381 -4.35 -4.14 -39.25
CA ARG A 381 -3.68 -4.91 -40.32
C ARG A 381 -3.74 -6.40 -40.04
N TYR A 382 -3.47 -6.84 -38.81
CA TYR A 382 -3.47 -8.25 -38.42
C TYR A 382 -4.86 -8.85 -38.36
N GLU A 383 -5.89 -8.09 -38.04
CA GLU A 383 -7.30 -8.53 -38.15
C GLU A 383 -7.65 -9.05 -39.56
N ARG A 384 -7.07 -8.48 -40.62
CA ARG A 384 -7.32 -8.83 -42.01
C ARG A 384 -6.53 -10.04 -42.52
N ARG A 385 -5.47 -10.44 -41.80
CA ARG A 385 -4.65 -11.59 -42.19
C ARG A 385 -5.37 -12.90 -41.89
N SER A 386 -5.38 -13.82 -42.85
CA SER A 386 -6.01 -15.15 -42.73
C SER A 386 -5.03 -16.25 -42.25
N ASP A 387 -3.73 -15.98 -42.31
CA ASP A 387 -2.67 -16.90 -41.99
C ASP A 387 -2.27 -16.88 -40.51
N LEU A 388 -2.82 -15.95 -39.72
CA LEU A 388 -2.56 -15.86 -38.27
C LEU A 388 -3.57 -16.68 -37.47
N ARG A 389 -3.10 -17.26 -36.40
CA ARG A 389 -3.93 -17.88 -35.39
C ARG A 389 -4.62 -16.82 -34.57
N LYS A 390 -5.96 -16.76 -34.65
CA LYS A 390 -6.74 -15.72 -33.96
C LYS A 390 -8.11 -16.23 -33.53
N LYS A 391 -8.67 -15.60 -32.50
CA LYS A 391 -10.07 -15.72 -32.07
C LYS A 391 -10.73 -14.35 -32.18
N VAL A 392 -12.04 -14.32 -32.35
CA VAL A 392 -12.82 -13.08 -32.39
C VAL A 392 -14.00 -13.21 -31.43
N MET A 393 -14.22 -12.20 -30.62
CA MET A 393 -15.38 -12.07 -29.74
C MET A 393 -15.93 -10.64 -29.84
N SER A 394 -17.23 -10.46 -29.62
CA SER A 394 -17.78 -9.11 -29.58
C SER A 394 -17.18 -8.34 -28.36
N ALA A 395 -16.90 -7.05 -28.53
CA ALA A 395 -16.41 -6.22 -27.43
C ALA A 395 -17.42 -6.18 -26.27
N GLU A 396 -18.72 -6.32 -26.56
CA GLU A 396 -19.74 -6.41 -25.51
C GLU A 396 -19.57 -7.67 -24.64
N GLU A 397 -19.29 -8.82 -25.23
CA GLU A 397 -19.04 -10.06 -24.51
C GLU A 397 -17.78 -9.98 -23.68
N VAL A 398 -16.67 -9.46 -24.24
CA VAL A 398 -15.40 -9.29 -23.55
C VAL A 398 -15.54 -8.38 -22.32
N PHE A 399 -16.24 -7.24 -22.45
CA PHE A 399 -16.36 -6.30 -21.33
C PHE A 399 -17.48 -6.68 -20.37
N LYS A 400 -18.69 -7.02 -20.82
CA LYS A 400 -19.81 -7.30 -19.91
C LYS A 400 -19.70 -8.67 -19.25
N SER A 401 -19.51 -9.73 -20.05
CA SER A 401 -19.49 -11.11 -19.55
C SER A 401 -18.10 -11.56 -19.08
N GLY A 402 -17.04 -10.94 -19.58
CA GLY A 402 -15.67 -11.16 -19.13
C GLY A 402 -15.28 -10.17 -18.00
N ILE A 403 -14.76 -9.00 -18.38
CA ILE A 403 -14.11 -8.08 -17.44
C ILE A 403 -15.06 -7.61 -16.34
N LEU A 404 -16.23 -7.03 -16.68
CA LEU A 404 -17.10 -6.42 -15.68
C LEU A 404 -17.70 -7.47 -14.75
N LYS A 405 -18.17 -8.61 -15.30
CA LYS A 405 -18.70 -9.69 -14.50
C LYS A 405 -17.67 -10.25 -13.53
N GLU A 406 -16.51 -10.68 -14.02
CA GLU A 406 -15.49 -11.29 -13.18
C GLU A 406 -14.92 -10.30 -12.16
N ARG A 407 -14.78 -9.01 -12.53
CA ARG A 407 -14.36 -7.94 -11.62
C ARG A 407 -15.39 -7.73 -10.50
N THR A 408 -16.69 -7.73 -10.78
CA THR A 408 -17.74 -7.54 -9.77
C THR A 408 -17.95 -8.79 -8.91
N ASP A 409 -17.86 -9.98 -9.48
CA ASP A 409 -18.09 -11.25 -8.78
C ASP A 409 -16.92 -11.59 -7.83
N THR A 410 -15.68 -11.36 -8.28
CA THR A 410 -14.48 -11.70 -7.50
C THR A 410 -13.90 -10.53 -6.73
N GLY A 411 -14.18 -9.30 -7.14
CA GLY A 411 -13.57 -8.07 -6.61
C GLY A 411 -12.12 -7.85 -7.05
N ARG A 412 -11.50 -8.78 -7.78
CA ARG A 412 -10.04 -8.89 -7.92
C ARG A 412 -9.54 -9.07 -9.36
N ILE A 413 -10.30 -8.63 -10.34
CA ILE A 413 -9.79 -8.39 -11.69
C ILE A 413 -9.41 -6.92 -11.78
N TYR A 414 -8.12 -6.65 -11.82
CA TYR A 414 -7.55 -5.30 -11.87
C TYR A 414 -7.44 -4.82 -13.30
N LEU A 415 -7.36 -3.50 -13.50
CA LEU A 415 -7.25 -2.91 -14.83
C LEU A 415 -6.05 -1.98 -14.88
N VAL A 416 -5.32 -2.00 -15.99
CA VAL A 416 -4.22 -1.06 -16.28
C VAL A 416 -4.50 -0.40 -17.61
N PHE A 417 -4.63 0.91 -17.64
CA PHE A 417 -4.82 1.73 -18.83
C PHE A 417 -3.45 2.15 -19.38
N ILE A 418 -2.89 1.34 -20.26
CA ILE A 418 -1.47 1.46 -20.66
C ILE A 418 -1.18 2.76 -21.41
N ASP A 419 -2.13 3.30 -22.15
CA ASP A 419 -2.00 4.59 -22.81
C ASP A 419 -1.90 5.74 -21.78
N ASN A 420 -2.72 5.74 -20.72
CA ASN A 420 -2.57 6.69 -19.62
C ASN A 420 -1.23 6.53 -18.88
N VAL A 421 -0.76 5.28 -18.71
CA VAL A 421 0.55 5.00 -18.11
C VAL A 421 1.68 5.61 -18.93
N MET A 422 1.69 5.39 -20.25
CA MET A 422 2.70 5.94 -21.15
C MET A 422 2.66 7.47 -21.25
N ASN A 423 1.43 8.01 -21.34
CA ASN A 423 1.26 9.45 -21.60
C ASN A 423 1.52 10.31 -20.37
N GLN A 424 1.34 9.79 -19.16
CA GLN A 424 1.40 10.55 -17.91
C GLN A 424 2.52 10.09 -16.96
N GLY A 425 3.30 9.09 -17.35
CA GLY A 425 4.42 8.57 -16.55
C GLY A 425 5.69 9.42 -16.71
N PRO A 426 6.69 9.21 -15.84
CA PRO A 426 7.97 9.93 -15.88
C PRO A 426 8.97 9.32 -16.88
N PHE A 427 8.65 8.16 -17.47
CA PHE A 427 9.53 7.41 -18.33
C PHE A 427 9.21 7.63 -19.82
N ASP A 428 10.25 7.79 -20.62
CA ASP A 428 10.15 7.73 -22.07
C ASP A 428 10.12 6.24 -22.50
N PRO A 429 9.05 5.79 -23.19
CA PRO A 429 8.91 4.39 -23.61
C PRO A 429 10.02 3.90 -24.56
N GLU A 430 10.78 4.81 -25.17
CA GLU A 430 11.95 4.46 -26.00
C GLU A 430 13.08 3.84 -25.17
N TYR A 431 13.26 4.32 -23.92
CA TYR A 431 14.30 3.84 -23.01
C TYR A 431 13.74 2.89 -21.94
N HIS A 432 12.56 3.18 -21.44
CA HIS A 432 11.96 2.52 -20.29
C HIS A 432 10.50 2.15 -20.53
N THR A 433 10.24 0.91 -20.91
CA THR A 433 8.89 0.42 -21.15
C THR A 433 8.27 -0.14 -19.87
N ILE A 434 7.03 0.24 -19.56
CA ILE A 434 6.23 -0.29 -18.46
C ILE A 434 5.25 -1.31 -19.01
N TYR A 435 5.28 -2.53 -18.48
CA TYR A 435 4.45 -3.65 -18.94
C TYR A 435 3.36 -4.04 -17.93
N GLN A 436 3.56 -3.80 -16.65
CA GLN A 436 2.68 -4.23 -15.57
C GLN A 436 2.72 -3.26 -14.40
N SER A 437 1.92 -3.57 -13.38
CA SER A 437 1.99 -2.95 -12.07
C SER A 437 2.41 -3.98 -10.99
N ASN A 438 2.43 -3.57 -9.72
CA ASN A 438 2.66 -4.44 -8.56
C ASN A 438 1.37 -5.15 -8.10
N LEU A 439 1.43 -5.82 -6.95
CA LEU A 439 0.29 -6.52 -6.34
C LEU A 439 -0.93 -5.60 -6.13
N CYS A 440 -0.73 -4.36 -5.68
CA CYS A 440 -1.81 -3.43 -5.33
C CYS A 440 -2.04 -2.31 -6.38
N CYS A 441 -1.40 -2.39 -7.55
CA CYS A 441 -1.63 -1.53 -8.72
C CYS A 441 -1.23 -0.06 -8.59
N GLU A 442 -0.38 0.33 -7.62
CA GLU A 442 0.13 1.69 -7.51
C GLU A 442 1.51 1.90 -8.13
N ILE A 443 2.29 0.85 -8.35
CA ILE A 443 3.67 0.94 -8.83
C ILE A 443 3.74 0.68 -10.33
N LEU A 444 4.35 1.62 -11.06
CA LEU A 444 4.55 1.57 -12.50
C LEU A 444 6.02 1.84 -12.81
N LEU A 445 6.81 0.78 -12.85
CA LEU A 445 8.26 0.83 -13.06
C LEU A 445 8.67 -0.06 -14.24
N PRO A 446 9.73 0.30 -14.97
CA PRO A 446 10.22 -0.47 -16.09
C PRO A 446 10.81 -1.80 -15.64
N THR A 447 10.57 -2.86 -16.43
CA THR A 447 11.11 -4.20 -16.19
C THR A 447 11.67 -4.78 -17.49
N LYS A 448 12.66 -5.68 -17.35
CA LYS A 448 13.19 -6.49 -18.49
C LYS A 448 13.23 -7.95 -18.06
N SER A 449 12.76 -8.83 -18.93
CA SER A 449 12.85 -10.26 -18.71
C SER A 449 14.30 -10.74 -18.62
N PHE A 450 14.53 -11.85 -17.96
CA PHE A 450 15.84 -12.46 -17.75
C PHE A 450 15.73 -13.98 -17.81
N LYS A 451 16.81 -14.66 -18.17
CA LYS A 451 16.86 -16.13 -18.31
C LYS A 451 17.61 -16.80 -17.16
N ARG A 452 18.46 -16.07 -16.46
CA ARG A 452 19.30 -16.57 -15.37
C ARG A 452 19.40 -15.53 -14.28
N LEU A 453 19.71 -15.96 -13.06
CA LEU A 453 19.83 -15.04 -11.92
C LEU A 453 21.07 -14.14 -11.96
N ASP A 454 22.03 -14.45 -12.81
CA ASP A 454 23.23 -13.66 -13.09
C ASP A 454 23.14 -12.86 -14.41
N ASP A 455 21.97 -12.81 -15.04
CA ASP A 455 21.74 -12.08 -16.29
C ASP A 455 21.64 -10.56 -16.04
N GLU A 456 22.70 -9.84 -16.38
CA GLU A 456 22.79 -8.38 -16.22
C GLU A 456 21.91 -7.59 -17.21
N ASN A 457 21.31 -8.21 -18.22
CA ASN A 457 20.37 -7.56 -19.12
C ASN A 457 18.97 -7.46 -18.53
N GLY A 458 18.60 -8.32 -17.57
CA GLY A 458 17.32 -8.30 -16.91
C GLY A 458 17.14 -7.14 -15.92
N ARG A 459 15.87 -6.75 -15.65
CA ARG A 459 15.53 -5.76 -14.63
C ARG A 459 14.32 -6.22 -13.84
N ILE A 460 14.51 -6.32 -12.52
CA ILE A 460 13.45 -6.52 -11.54
C ILE A 460 13.27 -5.19 -10.82
N ALA A 461 12.09 -4.59 -10.94
CA ALA A 461 11.84 -3.31 -10.31
C ALA A 461 11.41 -3.50 -8.85
N LEU A 462 11.94 -2.64 -7.98
CA LEU A 462 11.61 -2.56 -6.56
C LEU A 462 11.11 -1.16 -6.25
N CYS A 463 10.17 -1.02 -5.31
CA CYS A 463 9.74 0.28 -4.83
C CYS A 463 9.69 0.34 -3.31
N THR A 464 10.18 1.46 -2.76
CA THR A 464 10.14 1.76 -1.32
C THR A 464 9.13 2.88 -1.07
N LEU A 465 8.22 2.64 -0.12
CA LEU A 465 7.00 3.44 0.04
C LEU A 465 6.95 4.20 1.37
N GLY A 466 6.32 5.37 1.31
CA GLY A 466 5.91 6.19 2.45
C GLY A 466 4.66 7.00 2.12
N SER A 467 4.00 7.61 3.10
CA SER A 467 2.81 8.44 2.87
C SER A 467 2.79 9.66 3.78
N ILE A 468 2.54 10.82 3.22
CA ILE A 468 2.35 12.08 3.95
C ILE A 468 0.95 12.11 4.56
N ASN A 469 0.85 12.45 5.84
CA ASN A 469 -0.43 12.59 6.55
C ASN A 469 -1.02 13.99 6.34
N TRP A 470 -1.87 14.16 5.34
CA TRP A 470 -2.49 15.46 5.07
C TRP A 470 -3.30 16.00 6.25
N GLY A 471 -3.89 15.11 7.05
CA GLY A 471 -4.64 15.51 8.25
C GLY A 471 -3.79 16.17 9.35
N ALA A 472 -2.47 15.99 9.33
CA ALA A 472 -1.57 16.60 10.30
C ALA A 472 -1.32 18.10 10.07
N PHE A 473 -1.58 18.60 8.85
CA PHE A 473 -1.25 19.96 8.46
C PHE A 473 -2.49 20.87 8.40
N ARG A 474 -2.27 22.16 8.62
CA ARG A 474 -3.32 23.17 8.47
C ARG A 474 -3.31 23.75 7.06
N ASN A 475 -2.13 24.02 6.55
CA ASN A 475 -1.90 24.62 5.23
C ASN A 475 -0.97 23.71 4.42
N PRO A 476 -1.03 23.73 3.09
CA PRO A 476 -0.20 22.87 2.26
C PRO A 476 1.30 23.20 2.36
N GLU A 477 1.66 24.46 2.66
CA GLU A 477 3.06 24.90 2.85
C GLU A 477 3.73 24.22 4.03
N ASP A 478 2.97 23.86 5.06
CA ASP A 478 3.48 23.20 6.27
C ASP A 478 4.04 21.78 5.99
N MET A 479 3.68 21.18 4.83
CA MET A 479 4.15 19.84 4.43
C MET A 479 5.60 19.82 3.95
N ARG A 480 6.19 20.95 3.53
CA ARG A 480 7.52 20.98 2.86
C ARG A 480 8.59 20.24 3.64
N ARG A 481 8.63 20.45 4.96
CA ARG A 481 9.62 19.80 5.81
C ARG A 481 9.40 18.28 5.90
N ALA A 482 8.15 17.84 6.02
CA ALA A 482 7.83 16.41 6.07
C ALA A 482 8.14 15.71 4.75
N CYS A 483 7.82 16.31 3.61
CA CYS A 483 8.17 15.79 2.28
C CYS A 483 9.68 15.63 2.12
N ARG A 484 10.44 16.66 2.47
CA ARG A 484 11.91 16.67 2.37
C ARG A 484 12.57 15.58 3.21
N ILE A 485 12.19 15.46 4.51
CA ILE A 485 12.82 14.48 5.40
C ILE A 485 12.39 13.04 5.08
N LEU A 486 11.14 12.83 4.69
CA LEU A 486 10.66 11.51 4.25
C LEU A 486 11.41 11.07 3.00
N GLN A 487 11.48 11.90 1.96
CA GLN A 487 12.16 11.55 0.71
C GLN A 487 13.64 11.27 0.93
N ARG A 488 14.36 12.11 1.70
CA ARG A 488 15.77 11.87 2.07
C ARG A 488 15.94 10.53 2.77
N SER A 489 15.05 10.20 3.70
CA SER A 489 15.09 8.93 4.44
C SER A 489 14.87 7.72 3.54
N LEU A 490 13.88 7.77 2.64
CA LEU A 490 13.61 6.68 1.69
C LEU A 490 14.74 6.52 0.68
N CYS A 491 15.35 7.62 0.21
CA CYS A 491 16.53 7.58 -0.63
C CYS A 491 17.72 6.90 0.09
N ASN A 492 17.94 7.21 1.37
CA ASN A 492 18.95 6.54 2.18
C ASN A 492 18.70 5.04 2.33
N ILE A 493 17.43 4.63 2.38
CA ILE A 493 17.04 3.21 2.44
C ILE A 493 17.39 2.49 1.14
N LEU A 494 17.19 3.12 -0.03
CA LEU A 494 17.57 2.54 -1.33
C LEU A 494 19.08 2.24 -1.39
N ASP A 495 19.89 3.11 -0.81
CA ASP A 495 21.36 2.95 -0.76
C ASP A 495 21.82 1.95 0.32
N TYR A 496 20.98 1.63 1.31
CA TYR A 496 21.31 0.76 2.47
C TYR A 496 20.79 -0.67 2.32
N GLN A 497 19.71 -0.89 1.55
CA GLN A 497 19.07 -2.20 1.45
C GLN A 497 19.94 -3.25 0.75
N ASP A 498 19.68 -4.53 1.06
CA ASP A 498 20.23 -5.67 0.36
C ASP A 498 19.37 -6.03 -0.86
N PHE A 499 20.02 -6.39 -1.97
CA PHE A 499 19.38 -6.84 -3.18
C PHE A 499 19.51 -8.36 -3.32
N LEU A 500 18.41 -9.05 -3.63
CA LEU A 500 18.41 -10.53 -3.77
C LEU A 500 18.91 -10.99 -5.14
N SER A 501 19.08 -10.07 -6.10
CA SER A 501 19.60 -10.37 -7.43
C SER A 501 20.32 -9.17 -8.03
N ILE A 502 21.18 -9.44 -9.03
CA ILE A 502 21.83 -8.37 -9.79
C ILE A 502 20.81 -7.53 -10.55
N GLN A 503 19.73 -8.11 -11.07
CA GLN A 503 18.68 -7.43 -11.81
C GLN A 503 17.98 -6.36 -10.97
N SER A 504 17.73 -6.66 -9.70
CA SER A 504 17.11 -5.69 -8.80
C SER A 504 18.07 -4.59 -8.37
N LYS A 505 19.35 -4.90 -8.21
CA LYS A 505 20.36 -3.89 -7.92
C LYS A 505 20.55 -2.92 -9.11
N LEU A 506 20.70 -3.44 -10.31
CA LEU A 506 20.86 -2.62 -11.52
C LEU A 506 19.64 -1.73 -11.75
N SER A 507 18.42 -2.28 -11.63
CA SER A 507 17.19 -1.48 -11.72
C SER A 507 17.16 -0.34 -10.69
N ASN A 508 17.55 -0.62 -9.43
CA ASN A 508 17.61 0.40 -8.40
C ASN A 508 18.66 1.48 -8.72
N ASP A 509 19.87 1.09 -9.14
CA ASP A 509 20.95 2.03 -9.41
C ASP A 509 20.64 2.94 -10.62
N GLU A 510 19.92 2.43 -11.63
CA GLU A 510 19.50 3.17 -12.81
C GLU A 510 18.50 4.28 -12.49
N ILE A 511 17.46 3.98 -11.68
CA ILE A 511 16.32 4.88 -11.53
C ILE A 511 16.01 5.33 -10.10
N GLN A 512 16.60 4.71 -9.07
CA GLN A 512 16.38 5.07 -7.65
C GLN A 512 14.90 5.34 -7.29
N PRO A 513 13.97 4.38 -7.49
CA PRO A 513 12.55 4.65 -7.50
C PRO A 513 11.96 4.79 -6.10
N LEU A 514 11.12 5.81 -5.89
CA LEU A 514 10.34 6.02 -4.68
C LEU A 514 8.84 6.07 -5.01
N GLY A 515 8.01 5.72 -4.02
CA GLY A 515 6.56 5.88 -4.08
C GLY A 515 6.04 6.55 -2.81
N ILE A 516 5.95 7.89 -2.81
CA ILE A 516 5.42 8.65 -1.68
C ILE A 516 3.97 9.01 -1.96
N GLY A 517 3.06 8.48 -1.15
CA GLY A 517 1.63 8.70 -1.25
C GLY A 517 1.11 9.72 -0.25
N ILE A 518 -0.20 9.66 -0.03
CA ILE A 518 -0.93 10.43 0.97
C ILE A 518 -1.77 9.51 1.83
N THR A 519 -2.07 9.93 3.06
CA THR A 519 -3.03 9.27 3.94
C THR A 519 -3.93 10.29 4.63
N ASN A 520 -5.03 9.82 5.21
CA ASN A 520 -5.94 10.63 6.00
C ASN A 520 -6.81 11.61 5.19
N LEU A 521 -7.06 11.33 3.90
CA LEU A 521 -7.81 12.23 3.04
C LEU A 521 -9.26 12.40 3.49
N ALA A 522 -9.92 11.33 3.96
CA ALA A 522 -11.30 11.44 4.44
C ALA A 522 -11.44 12.34 5.69
N TYR A 523 -10.49 12.24 6.64
CA TYR A 523 -10.43 13.16 7.77
C TYR A 523 -10.12 14.59 7.32
N TRP A 524 -9.20 14.77 6.37
CA TRP A 524 -8.85 16.07 5.80
C TRP A 524 -10.08 16.75 5.19
N HIS A 525 -10.90 16.00 4.42
CA HIS A 525 -12.20 16.49 3.90
C HIS A 525 -13.18 16.86 5.02
N ALA A 526 -13.40 15.93 5.96
CA ALA A 526 -14.34 16.16 7.07
C ALA A 526 -13.98 17.38 7.92
N ARG A 527 -12.67 17.56 8.21
CA ARG A 527 -12.16 18.70 8.99
C ARG A 527 -12.40 20.04 8.31
N ARG A 528 -12.33 20.08 6.98
CA ARG A 528 -12.56 21.27 6.16
C ARG A 528 -14.03 21.47 5.77
N GLY A 529 -14.89 20.49 5.97
CA GLY A 529 -16.27 20.52 5.52
C GLY A 529 -16.41 20.41 4.00
N LEU A 530 -15.45 19.73 3.36
CA LEU A 530 -15.42 19.47 1.94
C LEU A 530 -15.98 18.09 1.63
N GLU A 531 -16.53 17.90 0.43
CA GLU A 531 -17.08 16.64 -0.03
C GLU A 531 -16.33 16.14 -1.27
N TYR A 532 -16.09 14.80 -1.32
CA TYR A 532 -15.45 14.18 -2.48
C TYR A 532 -16.18 14.54 -3.78
N GLY A 533 -15.42 14.85 -4.82
CA GLY A 533 -15.91 15.08 -6.18
C GLY A 533 -16.64 16.42 -6.39
N ARG A 534 -16.78 17.26 -5.34
CA ARG A 534 -17.33 18.60 -5.47
C ARG A 534 -16.27 19.54 -6.06
N PRO A 535 -16.65 20.53 -6.90
CA PRO A 535 -15.69 21.40 -7.57
C PRO A 535 -14.76 22.16 -6.62
N ASP A 536 -15.28 22.66 -5.50
CA ASP A 536 -14.51 23.34 -4.46
C ASP A 536 -13.49 22.41 -3.78
N ALA A 537 -13.91 21.17 -3.48
CA ALA A 537 -13.04 20.15 -2.91
C ALA A 537 -11.98 19.68 -3.91
N LEU A 538 -12.32 19.52 -5.19
CA LEU A 538 -11.38 19.12 -6.24
C LEU A 538 -10.28 20.18 -6.43
N GLN A 539 -10.64 21.46 -6.40
CA GLN A 539 -9.68 22.56 -6.50
C GLN A 539 -8.73 22.57 -5.29
N GLU A 540 -9.25 22.40 -4.08
CA GLU A 540 -8.43 22.33 -2.87
C GLU A 540 -7.49 21.11 -2.87
N VAL A 541 -7.99 19.95 -3.32
CA VAL A 541 -7.17 18.74 -3.52
C VAL A 541 -6.04 18.99 -4.53
N LYS A 542 -6.34 19.69 -5.65
CA LYS A 542 -5.34 20.10 -6.65
C LYS A 542 -4.24 20.93 -6.01
N THR A 543 -4.60 21.99 -5.28
CA THR A 543 -3.63 22.87 -4.61
C THR A 543 -2.73 22.10 -3.65
N TRP A 544 -3.30 21.24 -2.79
CA TRP A 544 -2.52 20.42 -1.85
C TRP A 544 -1.61 19.43 -2.55
N MET A 545 -2.09 18.81 -3.64
CA MET A 545 -1.28 17.85 -4.39
C MET A 545 -0.16 18.53 -5.17
N GLU A 546 -0.42 19.72 -5.71
CA GLU A 546 0.63 20.54 -6.34
C GLU A 546 1.77 20.84 -5.37
N HIS A 547 1.44 21.27 -4.14
CA HIS A 547 2.44 21.57 -3.12
C HIS A 547 3.27 20.32 -2.76
N GLN A 548 2.62 19.17 -2.55
CA GLN A 548 3.34 17.92 -2.27
C GLN A 548 4.26 17.53 -3.42
N ALA A 549 3.76 17.57 -4.66
CA ALA A 549 4.54 17.24 -5.86
C ALA A 549 5.73 18.18 -6.03
N TYR A 550 5.52 19.49 -5.83
CA TYR A 550 6.58 20.49 -5.88
C TYR A 550 7.68 20.23 -4.84
N TYR A 551 7.30 20.01 -3.57
CA TYR A 551 8.27 19.79 -2.49
C TYR A 551 9.05 18.48 -2.64
N LEU A 552 8.43 17.43 -3.16
CA LEU A 552 9.13 16.18 -3.47
C LEU A 552 10.07 16.35 -4.66
N THR A 553 9.66 17.11 -5.68
CA THR A 553 10.54 17.41 -6.83
C THR A 553 11.72 18.30 -6.40
N GLU A 554 11.50 19.30 -5.58
CA GLU A 554 12.55 20.12 -4.97
C GLU A 554 13.54 19.26 -4.17
N ALA A 555 13.04 18.33 -3.37
CA ALA A 555 13.87 17.45 -2.55
C ALA A 555 14.72 16.47 -3.38
N THR A 556 14.20 15.93 -4.49
CA THR A 556 15.00 15.05 -5.35
C THR A 556 16.09 15.81 -6.11
N VAL A 557 15.83 17.07 -6.50
CA VAL A 557 16.86 17.95 -7.11
C VAL A 557 17.93 18.33 -6.08
N GLU A 558 17.53 18.64 -4.83
CA GLU A 558 18.48 18.88 -3.74
C GLU A 558 19.37 17.65 -3.52
N LEU A 559 18.80 16.45 -3.47
CA LEU A 559 19.54 15.20 -3.32
C LEU A 559 20.46 14.91 -4.52
N ALA A 560 20.03 15.24 -5.73
CA ALA A 560 20.88 15.13 -6.93
C ALA A 560 22.08 16.08 -6.87
N ARG A 561 21.89 17.30 -6.37
CA ARG A 561 22.98 18.28 -6.14
C ARG A 561 23.96 17.78 -5.09
N ASP A 562 23.46 17.18 -4.00
CA ASP A 562 24.28 16.69 -2.88
C ASP A 562 25.06 15.41 -3.22
N ARG A 563 24.50 14.50 -4.03
CA ARG A 563 24.97 13.12 -4.19
C ARG A 563 25.07 12.63 -5.64
N GLY A 564 24.71 13.46 -6.60
CA GLY A 564 24.58 13.10 -8.01
C GLY A 564 23.17 12.56 -8.35
N ALA A 565 22.78 12.76 -9.59
CA ALA A 565 21.53 12.22 -10.16
C ALA A 565 21.59 10.69 -10.27
N CYS A 566 20.42 10.03 -10.41
CA CYS A 566 20.37 8.62 -10.78
C CYS A 566 20.94 8.41 -12.21
N LEU A 567 21.35 7.18 -12.52
CA LEU A 567 22.09 6.90 -13.77
C LEU A 567 21.31 7.23 -15.04
N ASP A 568 19.98 6.98 -15.01
CA ASP A 568 19.10 7.21 -16.17
C ASP A 568 18.28 8.50 -16.03
N SER A 569 18.71 9.47 -15.21
CA SER A 569 18.02 10.74 -15.00
C SER A 569 17.68 11.46 -16.32
N ASP A 570 18.64 11.55 -17.26
CA ASP A 570 18.50 12.18 -18.57
C ASP A 570 17.53 11.45 -19.52
N ARG A 571 17.22 10.17 -19.25
CA ARG A 571 16.28 9.33 -19.99
C ARG A 571 14.87 9.38 -19.42
N THR A 572 14.63 10.22 -18.43
CA THR A 572 13.32 10.47 -17.85
C THR A 572 12.77 11.82 -18.29
N TYR A 573 11.45 11.96 -18.27
CA TYR A 573 10.84 13.27 -18.53
C TYR A 573 11.20 14.30 -17.46
N TYR A 574 11.43 13.89 -16.22
CA TYR A 574 11.98 14.78 -15.19
C TYR A 574 13.34 15.35 -15.58
N GLY A 575 14.29 14.51 -16.00
CA GLY A 575 15.61 14.97 -16.44
C GLY A 575 15.55 15.89 -17.69
N GLN A 576 14.52 15.71 -18.52
CA GLN A 576 14.23 16.60 -19.65
C GLN A 576 13.51 17.90 -19.23
N GLY A 577 13.15 18.05 -17.96
CA GLY A 577 12.46 19.23 -17.44
C GLY A 577 10.94 19.21 -17.67
N VAL A 578 10.33 18.05 -17.76
CA VAL A 578 8.88 17.88 -17.95
C VAL A 578 8.28 17.23 -16.72
N PHE A 579 7.24 17.84 -16.17
CA PHE A 579 6.56 17.36 -14.97
C PHE A 579 5.34 16.48 -15.32
N PRO A 580 4.95 15.52 -14.47
CA PRO A 580 3.77 14.66 -14.70
C PRO A 580 2.49 15.44 -14.95
N TRP A 581 2.25 16.52 -14.21
CA TRP A 581 1.03 17.33 -14.33
C TRP A 581 0.91 18.04 -15.68
N GLU A 582 2.01 18.30 -16.37
CA GLU A 582 2.00 18.87 -17.73
C GLU A 582 1.58 17.85 -18.78
N ARG A 583 1.74 16.55 -18.45
CA ARG A 583 1.40 15.41 -19.31
C ARG A 583 0.09 14.74 -18.93
N ARG A 584 -0.68 15.34 -18.01
CA ARG A 584 -1.99 14.83 -17.58
C ARG A 584 -2.94 14.65 -18.75
N ALA A 585 -3.88 13.73 -18.62
CA ALA A 585 -4.93 13.53 -19.63
C ALA A 585 -5.73 14.84 -19.84
N PRO A 586 -6.06 15.20 -21.08
CA PRO A 586 -6.84 16.43 -21.35
C PRO A 586 -8.18 16.48 -20.62
N GLY A 587 -8.85 15.33 -20.44
CA GLY A 587 -10.11 15.22 -19.70
C GLY A 587 -10.01 15.61 -18.22
N THR A 588 -8.82 15.53 -17.61
CA THR A 588 -8.62 15.93 -16.21
C THR A 588 -8.91 17.44 -16.00
N ASN A 589 -8.73 18.27 -17.04
CA ASN A 589 -9.03 19.71 -16.98
C ASN A 589 -10.51 20.03 -16.80
N GLU A 590 -11.40 19.06 -16.95
CA GLU A 590 -12.83 19.21 -16.65
C GLU A 590 -13.10 19.24 -15.14
N LEU A 591 -12.13 18.76 -14.32
CA LEU A 591 -12.31 18.54 -12.90
C LEU A 591 -11.78 19.68 -12.01
N ALA A 592 -10.70 20.35 -12.42
CA ALA A 592 -10.06 21.44 -11.67
C ALA A 592 -9.26 22.35 -12.60
N ASP A 593 -8.92 23.54 -12.11
CA ASP A 593 -7.97 24.44 -12.79
C ASP A 593 -6.54 24.07 -12.39
N PHE A 594 -5.77 23.62 -13.38
CA PHE A 594 -4.38 23.23 -13.21
C PHE A 594 -3.38 24.35 -13.51
N THR A 595 -3.81 25.60 -13.51
CA THR A 595 -2.89 26.75 -13.52
C THR A 595 -1.92 26.62 -12.35
N PRO A 596 -0.59 26.64 -12.58
CA PRO A 596 0.40 26.49 -11.52
C PRO A 596 0.32 27.62 -10.48
N GLU A 597 0.40 27.27 -9.21
CA GLU A 597 0.43 28.21 -8.08
C GLU A 597 1.85 28.45 -7.55
N LEU A 598 2.77 27.52 -7.86
CA LEU A 598 4.17 27.54 -7.41
C LEU A 598 5.14 27.82 -8.57
N ASP A 599 6.38 28.18 -8.24
CA ASP A 599 7.43 28.53 -9.22
C ASP A 599 8.08 27.27 -9.83
N TRP A 600 7.34 26.57 -10.66
CA TRP A 600 7.81 25.40 -11.39
C TRP A 600 8.93 25.72 -12.39
N GLU A 601 9.02 26.96 -12.89
CA GLU A 601 10.05 27.31 -13.88
C GLU A 601 11.45 27.39 -13.26
N SER A 602 11.58 27.99 -12.07
CA SER A 602 12.84 27.96 -11.33
C SER A 602 13.25 26.52 -10.99
N LEU A 603 12.31 25.69 -10.55
CA LEU A 603 12.57 24.27 -10.26
C LEU A 603 12.95 23.48 -11.51
N ARG A 604 12.35 23.78 -12.66
CA ARG A 604 12.72 23.22 -13.98
C ARG A 604 14.16 23.54 -14.37
N ALA A 605 14.57 24.77 -14.14
CA ALA A 605 15.95 25.20 -14.42
C ALA A 605 16.96 24.44 -13.56
N ASP A 606 16.69 24.33 -12.25
CA ASP A 606 17.50 23.56 -11.31
C ASP A 606 17.55 22.06 -11.68
N MET A 607 16.40 21.49 -12.05
CA MET A 607 16.30 20.10 -12.46
C MET A 607 17.07 19.78 -13.74
N LYS A 608 17.04 20.67 -14.73
CA LYS A 608 17.86 20.55 -15.96
C LYS A 608 19.35 20.66 -15.69
N GLN A 609 19.74 21.43 -14.67
CA GLN A 609 21.15 21.64 -14.31
C GLN A 609 21.73 20.46 -13.52
N HIS A 610 20.96 19.89 -12.58
CA HIS A 610 21.46 18.92 -11.61
C HIS A 610 20.91 17.49 -11.81
N GLY A 611 19.89 17.32 -12.66
CA GLY A 611 19.13 16.07 -12.78
C GLY A 611 18.26 15.81 -11.58
N VAL A 612 17.76 14.57 -11.49
CA VAL A 612 16.97 14.07 -10.36
C VAL A 612 17.65 12.87 -9.70
N ARG A 613 17.65 12.82 -8.37
CA ARG A 613 18.16 11.65 -7.65
C ARG A 613 17.24 10.44 -7.80
N ASN A 614 15.94 10.68 -7.87
CA ASN A 614 14.90 9.65 -7.95
C ASN A 614 14.10 9.86 -9.24
N ALA A 615 14.01 8.85 -10.11
CA ALA A 615 13.26 8.89 -11.37
C ALA A 615 11.76 8.79 -11.16
N THR A 616 11.29 8.29 -10.01
CA THR A 616 9.90 8.35 -9.55
C THR A 616 9.85 8.84 -8.12
N LEU A 617 8.78 9.58 -7.79
CA LEU A 617 8.60 10.22 -6.50
C LEU A 617 7.33 9.75 -5.80
N MET A 618 6.24 9.54 -6.53
CA MET A 618 4.91 9.39 -5.97
C MET A 618 4.17 8.15 -6.47
N ALA A 619 3.58 7.43 -5.51
CA ALA A 619 2.59 6.39 -5.71
C ALA A 619 1.64 6.40 -4.51
N ILE A 620 0.34 6.21 -4.73
CA ILE A 620 -0.63 6.16 -3.63
C ILE A 620 -1.06 4.73 -3.41
N ALA A 621 -0.48 4.12 -2.39
CA ALA A 621 -0.73 2.75 -1.95
C ALA A 621 -1.87 2.66 -0.93
N PRO A 622 -2.47 1.48 -0.72
CA PRO A 622 -3.32 1.22 0.43
C PRO A 622 -2.50 1.27 1.72
N VAL A 623 -2.94 2.07 2.71
CA VAL A 623 -2.21 2.28 3.98
C VAL A 623 -2.93 1.71 5.20
N GLU A 624 -3.69 0.63 5.03
CA GLU A 624 -4.58 0.05 6.06
C GLU A 624 -3.90 -0.25 7.39
N SER A 625 -2.62 -0.64 7.38
CA SER A 625 -1.88 -0.98 8.59
C SER A 625 -1.22 0.24 9.23
N SER A 626 -0.50 1.04 8.46
CA SER A 626 0.28 2.15 8.98
C SER A 626 -0.57 3.38 9.31
N SER A 627 -1.73 3.54 8.67
CA SER A 627 -2.70 4.59 9.03
C SER A 627 -3.23 4.42 10.46
N VAL A 628 -3.41 3.17 10.92
CA VAL A 628 -3.87 2.89 12.30
C VAL A 628 -2.87 3.40 13.33
N VAL A 629 -1.57 3.26 13.06
CA VAL A 629 -0.48 3.68 13.98
C VAL A 629 -0.54 5.17 14.30
N ILE A 630 -0.89 5.99 13.33
CA ILE A 630 -1.00 7.45 13.49
C ILE A 630 -2.45 7.93 13.67
N ASN A 631 -3.37 7.01 13.96
CA ASN A 631 -4.80 7.28 14.09
C ASN A 631 -5.36 8.08 12.91
N SER A 632 -5.12 7.64 11.69
CA SER A 632 -5.59 8.27 10.45
C SER A 632 -6.59 7.40 9.70
N THR A 633 -7.36 8.01 8.79
CA THR A 633 -8.17 7.27 7.81
C THR A 633 -7.26 6.67 6.73
N ASN A 634 -7.69 5.55 6.13
CA ASN A 634 -6.91 4.82 5.13
C ASN A 634 -6.74 5.62 3.83
N GLY A 635 -5.51 5.94 3.47
CA GLY A 635 -5.15 6.53 2.17
C GLY A 635 -6.06 7.68 1.74
N ILE A 636 -6.61 7.51 0.54
CA ILE A 636 -7.54 8.46 -0.09
C ILE A 636 -9.00 8.02 -0.01
N GLU A 637 -9.30 6.89 0.60
CA GLU A 637 -10.60 6.25 0.56
C GLU A 637 -11.60 6.88 1.53
N MET A 638 -12.87 6.85 1.16
CA MET A 638 -13.96 7.07 2.10
C MET A 638 -14.02 5.88 3.08
N PRO A 639 -14.14 6.12 4.40
CA PRO A 639 -14.28 5.01 5.34
C PRO A 639 -15.59 4.25 5.12
N MET A 640 -15.55 2.93 5.33
CA MET A 640 -16.76 2.09 5.30
C MET A 640 -17.65 2.34 6.52
N SER A 641 -17.01 2.59 7.68
CA SER A 641 -17.64 2.95 8.95
C SER A 641 -16.68 3.83 9.75
N LEU A 642 -17.20 4.65 10.65
CA LEU A 642 -16.39 5.52 11.53
C LEU A 642 -15.86 4.78 12.77
N ILE A 643 -16.47 3.67 13.11
CA ILE A 643 -16.03 2.74 14.16
C ILE A 643 -15.92 1.39 13.49
N THR A 644 -14.70 0.84 13.44
CA THR A 644 -14.41 -0.44 12.78
C THR A 644 -13.77 -1.41 13.78
N VAL A 645 -14.26 -2.64 13.82
CA VAL A 645 -13.60 -3.72 14.53
C VAL A 645 -12.62 -4.38 13.57
N LYS A 646 -11.34 -4.35 13.92
CA LYS A 646 -10.29 -5.06 13.18
C LYS A 646 -9.94 -6.34 13.90
N GLU A 647 -10.01 -7.44 13.19
CA GLU A 647 -9.59 -8.74 13.71
C GLU A 647 -8.11 -8.98 13.43
N SER A 648 -7.41 -9.52 14.43
CA SER A 648 -6.03 -9.96 14.31
C SER A 648 -5.87 -11.34 14.95
N LYS A 649 -4.73 -11.98 14.73
CA LYS A 649 -4.43 -13.27 15.40
C LYS A 649 -4.32 -13.15 16.93
N ALA A 650 -4.11 -11.95 17.45
CA ALA A 650 -4.04 -11.67 18.88
C ALA A 650 -5.39 -11.28 19.50
N GLY A 651 -6.40 -11.05 18.66
CA GLY A 651 -7.75 -10.62 19.07
C GLY A 651 -8.29 -9.51 18.20
N SER A 652 -9.51 -9.07 18.48
CA SER A 652 -10.12 -7.92 17.80
C SER A 652 -9.83 -6.63 18.55
N PHE A 653 -9.68 -5.51 17.81
CA PHE A 653 -9.57 -4.18 18.38
C PHE A 653 -10.42 -3.18 17.61
N THR A 654 -10.99 -2.22 18.35
CA THR A 654 -11.84 -1.18 17.78
C THR A 654 -11.01 0.03 17.39
N GLN A 655 -11.08 0.42 16.12
CA GLN A 655 -10.53 1.67 15.60
C GLN A 655 -11.65 2.69 15.44
N VAL A 656 -11.44 3.91 15.93
CA VAL A 656 -12.37 5.03 15.81
C VAL A 656 -11.77 6.08 14.88
N ALA A 657 -12.55 6.61 13.95
CA ALA A 657 -12.11 7.67 13.04
C ALA A 657 -11.65 8.93 13.81
N PRO A 658 -10.63 9.66 13.29
CA PRO A 658 -10.11 10.85 13.96
C PRO A 658 -11.21 11.87 14.27
N GLU A 659 -11.15 12.46 15.47
CA GLU A 659 -12.11 13.46 15.94
C GLU A 659 -13.59 13.05 15.75
N TYR A 660 -13.92 11.79 15.93
CA TYR A 660 -15.25 11.20 15.73
C TYR A 660 -16.38 12.07 16.30
N GLN A 661 -16.27 12.50 17.58
CA GLN A 661 -17.32 13.26 18.27
C GLN A 661 -17.64 14.57 17.54
N ARG A 662 -16.62 15.25 17.03
CA ARG A 662 -16.77 16.54 16.36
C ARG A 662 -17.17 16.40 14.91
N LEU A 663 -16.69 15.38 14.21
CA LEU A 663 -16.73 15.29 12.75
C LEU A 663 -17.60 14.18 12.20
N ARG A 664 -18.24 13.35 13.04
CA ARG A 664 -19.03 12.17 12.58
C ARG A 664 -20.06 12.51 11.50
N ASN A 665 -20.68 13.69 11.57
CA ASN A 665 -21.69 14.13 10.61
C ASN A 665 -21.09 14.83 9.36
N ARG A 666 -19.74 14.94 9.27
CA ARG A 666 -19.02 15.53 8.14
C ARG A 666 -18.24 14.50 7.33
N TYR A 667 -18.02 13.32 7.88
CA TYR A 667 -17.43 12.24 7.13
C TYR A 667 -18.41 11.70 6.08
N GLN A 668 -17.92 11.51 4.87
CA GLN A 668 -18.65 10.76 3.85
C GLN A 668 -18.27 9.29 3.95
N LEU A 669 -19.27 8.41 4.08
CA LEU A 669 -19.05 6.98 4.12
C LEU A 669 -19.18 6.37 2.72
N MET A 670 -18.38 5.35 2.47
CA MET A 670 -18.34 4.63 1.19
C MET A 670 -19.73 4.08 0.81
N TRP A 671 -20.42 3.46 1.76
CA TRP A 671 -21.71 2.79 1.53
C TRP A 671 -22.91 3.72 1.49
N ASP A 672 -22.75 5.00 1.84
CA ASP A 672 -23.78 6.03 1.68
C ASP A 672 -23.79 6.57 0.24
N GLN A 673 -22.75 6.30 -0.55
CA GLN A 673 -22.66 6.72 -1.94
C GLN A 673 -23.37 5.72 -2.85
N GLN A 674 -24.06 6.23 -3.87
CA GLN A 674 -24.69 5.39 -4.90
C GLN A 674 -23.65 4.66 -5.74
N ASP A 675 -22.57 5.35 -6.10
CA ASP A 675 -21.44 4.84 -6.86
C ASP A 675 -20.13 5.57 -6.50
N CYS A 676 -19.03 5.13 -7.10
CA CYS A 676 -17.69 5.65 -6.83
C CYS A 676 -17.29 6.88 -7.65
N ILE A 677 -18.18 7.51 -8.42
CA ILE A 677 -17.78 8.54 -9.39
C ILE A 677 -17.12 9.77 -8.73
N ASN A 678 -17.60 10.21 -7.58
CA ASN A 678 -17.03 11.34 -6.85
C ASN A 678 -15.64 11.03 -6.27
N TYR A 679 -15.43 9.79 -5.81
CA TYR A 679 -14.13 9.29 -5.42
C TYR A 679 -13.17 9.22 -6.62
N ILE A 680 -13.63 8.72 -7.78
CA ILE A 680 -12.84 8.66 -9.02
C ILE A 680 -12.42 10.06 -9.48
N LYS A 681 -13.29 11.07 -9.42
CA LYS A 681 -12.93 12.47 -9.74
C LYS A 681 -11.79 12.97 -8.85
N THR A 682 -11.89 12.72 -7.54
CA THR A 682 -10.84 13.09 -6.59
C THR A 682 -9.53 12.36 -6.89
N ALA A 683 -9.59 11.05 -7.14
CA ALA A 683 -8.43 10.26 -7.52
C ALA A 683 -7.80 10.74 -8.84
N ALA A 684 -8.60 11.18 -9.82
CA ALA A 684 -8.11 11.69 -11.09
C ALA A 684 -7.35 13.02 -10.94
N VAL A 685 -7.82 13.92 -10.08
CA VAL A 685 -7.09 15.16 -9.75
C VAL A 685 -5.75 14.85 -9.08
N LEU A 686 -5.73 13.90 -8.15
CA LEU A 686 -4.48 13.43 -7.53
C LEU A 686 -3.55 12.78 -8.56
N GLN A 687 -4.08 11.93 -9.46
CA GLN A 687 -3.31 11.22 -10.50
C GLN A 687 -2.59 12.17 -11.46
N ALA A 688 -3.09 13.36 -11.69
CA ALA A 688 -2.42 14.37 -12.53
C ALA A 688 -0.99 14.68 -12.06
N TYR A 689 -0.73 14.62 -10.77
CA TYR A 689 0.58 14.90 -10.17
C TYR A 689 1.36 13.63 -9.80
N VAL A 690 0.68 12.47 -9.69
CA VAL A 690 1.31 11.20 -9.33
C VAL A 690 1.99 10.59 -10.55
N ASP A 691 3.30 10.49 -10.49
CA ASP A 691 4.11 9.97 -11.60
C ASP A 691 3.92 8.47 -11.84
N GLN A 692 3.78 7.65 -10.81
CA GLN A 692 3.37 6.25 -10.93
C GLN A 692 1.85 6.15 -10.95
N SER A 693 1.22 5.43 -10.02
CA SER A 693 -0.23 5.28 -10.00
C SER A 693 -0.83 5.35 -8.60
N ILE A 694 -2.14 5.17 -8.56
CA ILE A 694 -2.97 5.13 -7.38
C ILE A 694 -3.71 3.81 -7.35
N SER A 695 -3.69 3.10 -6.22
CA SER A 695 -4.53 1.93 -5.97
C SER A 695 -6.01 2.34 -5.91
N THR A 696 -6.61 2.61 -7.06
CA THR A 696 -7.96 3.16 -7.15
C THR A 696 -8.99 2.05 -7.06
N ASN A 697 -9.87 2.09 -6.06
CA ASN A 697 -10.96 1.14 -5.91
C ASN A 697 -12.22 1.60 -6.66
N THR A 698 -13.07 0.66 -7.03
CA THR A 698 -14.46 0.95 -7.37
C THR A 698 -15.37 0.38 -6.30
N PHE A 699 -16.45 1.07 -5.97
CA PHE A 699 -17.40 0.59 -4.98
C PHE A 699 -18.83 0.95 -5.38
N TYR A 700 -19.78 0.04 -5.06
CA TYR A 700 -21.19 0.18 -5.39
C TYR A 700 -22.04 -0.38 -4.26
N ASN A 701 -23.13 0.30 -3.93
CA ASN A 701 -24.09 -0.18 -2.96
C ASN A 701 -25.45 -0.49 -3.63
N PRO A 702 -25.80 -1.77 -3.81
CA PRO A 702 -27.07 -2.17 -4.42
C PRO A 702 -28.31 -1.62 -3.72
N ALA A 703 -28.21 -1.27 -2.42
CA ALA A 703 -29.34 -0.70 -1.67
C ALA A 703 -29.86 0.62 -2.23
N HIS A 704 -29.04 1.36 -2.97
CA HIS A 704 -29.42 2.62 -3.62
C HIS A 704 -30.17 2.47 -4.95
N PHE A 705 -30.39 1.23 -5.43
CA PHE A 705 -31.11 0.94 -6.67
C PHE A 705 -32.44 0.24 -6.37
N ALA A 706 -33.49 0.56 -7.18
CA ALA A 706 -34.85 0.10 -6.94
C ALA A 706 -34.99 -1.45 -6.95
N ASP A 707 -34.25 -2.11 -7.85
CA ASP A 707 -34.18 -3.58 -7.98
C ASP A 707 -33.06 -4.21 -7.16
N ARG A 708 -32.32 -3.39 -6.38
CA ARG A 708 -31.09 -3.78 -5.65
C ARG A 708 -30.03 -4.45 -6.53
N LYS A 709 -29.94 -4.02 -7.80
CA LYS A 709 -28.93 -4.45 -8.76
C LYS A 709 -28.20 -3.23 -9.28
N VAL A 710 -26.87 -3.30 -9.33
CA VAL A 710 -26.05 -2.26 -9.90
C VAL A 710 -26.06 -2.42 -11.43
N PRO A 711 -26.49 -1.40 -12.20
CA PRO A 711 -26.47 -1.49 -13.67
C PRO A 711 -25.04 -1.65 -14.20
N THR A 712 -24.79 -2.64 -15.04
CA THR A 712 -23.48 -2.85 -15.68
C THR A 712 -23.06 -1.65 -16.54
N THR A 713 -24.03 -0.93 -17.13
CA THR A 713 -23.80 0.31 -17.88
C THR A 713 -23.25 1.43 -17.02
N LEU A 714 -23.65 1.52 -15.73
CA LEU A 714 -23.12 2.48 -14.77
C LEU A 714 -21.65 2.15 -14.48
N ILE A 715 -21.33 0.88 -14.24
CA ILE A 715 -19.96 0.43 -13.96
C ILE A 715 -19.06 0.73 -15.18
N ALA A 716 -19.51 0.36 -16.39
CA ALA A 716 -18.78 0.62 -17.62
C ALA A 716 -18.53 2.12 -17.82
N ARG A 717 -19.58 2.96 -17.62
CA ARG A 717 -19.47 4.43 -17.72
C ARG A 717 -18.42 4.99 -16.75
N ASN A 718 -18.43 4.54 -15.50
CA ASN A 718 -17.48 5.01 -14.49
C ASN A 718 -16.03 4.63 -14.85
N LEU A 719 -15.80 3.44 -15.39
CA LEU A 719 -14.48 3.01 -15.88
C LEU A 719 -14.02 3.80 -17.11
N MET A 720 -14.93 4.09 -18.06
CA MET A 720 -14.62 4.91 -19.23
C MET A 720 -14.31 6.36 -18.87
N LEU A 721 -15.08 6.97 -17.96
CA LEU A 721 -14.82 8.32 -17.45
C LEU A 721 -13.49 8.38 -16.68
N ALA A 722 -13.20 7.37 -15.88
CA ALA A 722 -11.93 7.28 -15.18
C ALA A 722 -10.74 7.26 -16.15
N HIS A 723 -10.83 6.46 -17.22
CA HIS A 723 -9.82 6.44 -18.27
C HIS A 723 -9.69 7.83 -18.94
N HIS A 724 -10.82 8.46 -19.28
CA HIS A 724 -10.86 9.81 -19.87
C HIS A 724 -10.19 10.88 -18.97
N TRP A 725 -10.41 10.77 -17.65
CA TRP A 725 -9.79 11.68 -16.66
C TRP A 725 -8.37 11.30 -16.22
N GLY A 726 -7.75 10.32 -16.88
CA GLY A 726 -6.34 10.01 -16.68
C GLY A 726 -6.01 9.02 -15.57
N ILE A 727 -6.99 8.33 -14.99
CA ILE A 727 -6.70 7.22 -14.07
C ILE A 727 -5.86 6.16 -14.82
N LYS A 728 -4.79 5.68 -14.18
CA LYS A 728 -3.88 4.69 -14.78
C LYS A 728 -4.24 3.26 -14.43
N THR A 729 -4.73 3.02 -13.19
CA THR A 729 -5.02 1.67 -12.71
C THR A 729 -6.28 1.61 -11.88
N PHE A 730 -6.92 0.42 -11.87
CA PHE A 730 -7.95 0.05 -10.91
C PHE A 730 -7.54 -1.19 -10.13
N TYR A 731 -7.72 -1.14 -8.83
CA TYR A 731 -7.47 -2.18 -7.86
C TYR A 731 -8.77 -2.96 -7.54
N TYR A 732 -9.29 -2.94 -6.32
CA TYR A 732 -10.49 -3.69 -5.95
C TYR A 732 -11.78 -3.15 -6.58
N SER A 733 -12.77 -4.07 -6.72
CA SER A 733 -14.17 -3.73 -6.95
C SER A 733 -15.00 -4.20 -5.76
N LEU A 734 -15.51 -3.26 -4.98
CA LEU A 734 -16.25 -3.53 -3.76
C LEU A 734 -17.75 -3.40 -4.00
N ILE A 735 -18.52 -4.39 -3.56
CA ILE A 735 -19.99 -4.37 -3.60
C ILE A 735 -20.55 -4.64 -2.22
N ASN A 736 -21.40 -3.74 -1.72
CA ASN A 736 -22.06 -3.94 -0.43
C ASN A 736 -23.12 -5.04 -0.52
N LYS A 737 -22.75 -6.25 -0.15
CA LYS A 737 -23.65 -7.42 -0.20
C LYS A 737 -24.79 -7.38 0.83
N GLN A 738 -24.65 -6.63 1.93
CA GLN A 738 -25.69 -6.46 2.94
C GLN A 738 -26.93 -5.71 2.40
N GLY A 739 -26.75 -4.90 1.33
CA GLY A 739 -27.82 -4.22 0.63
C GLY A 739 -28.52 -5.03 -0.45
N ALA A 740 -28.03 -6.21 -0.82
CA ALA A 740 -28.59 -7.02 -1.91
C ALA A 740 -29.70 -7.94 -1.40
N LYS A 741 -30.85 -8.01 -2.12
CA LYS A 741 -31.83 -9.08 -1.90
C LYS A 741 -31.26 -10.41 -2.37
N SER A 742 -31.32 -11.44 -1.51
CA SER A 742 -31.20 -12.82 -1.92
C SER A 742 -32.46 -13.20 -2.72
N GLY A 743 -32.38 -13.17 -4.03
CA GLY A 743 -33.46 -13.56 -4.94
C GLY A 743 -32.83 -14.08 -6.21
N ASP A 744 -32.97 -15.39 -6.44
CA ASP A 744 -32.73 -16.13 -7.65
C ASP A 744 -31.30 -16.19 -8.23
N THR A 745 -30.33 -16.50 -7.38
CA THR A 745 -29.25 -17.40 -7.78
C THR A 745 -28.94 -18.30 -6.58
N GLU A 746 -29.39 -19.53 -6.69
CA GLU A 746 -28.85 -20.63 -5.90
C GLU A 746 -27.35 -20.65 -6.08
N GLN A 747 -26.62 -20.68 -4.96
CA GLN A 747 -25.15 -20.67 -4.82
C GLN A 747 -24.45 -19.31 -4.93
N SER A 748 -24.85 -18.33 -4.13
CA SER A 748 -23.88 -17.38 -3.60
C SER A 748 -23.43 -17.91 -2.24
N SER A 749 -22.15 -18.28 -2.14
CA SER A 749 -21.52 -18.50 -0.85
C SER A 749 -21.85 -17.31 0.06
N VAL A 750 -22.51 -17.57 1.15
CA VAL A 750 -22.72 -16.63 2.26
C VAL A 750 -21.34 -16.00 2.53
N PHE A 751 -21.27 -14.68 2.45
CA PHE A 751 -20.09 -13.95 2.88
C PHE A 751 -20.03 -14.08 4.40
N ASP A 752 -19.37 -15.14 4.86
CA ASP A 752 -19.03 -15.32 6.26
C ASP A 752 -18.03 -14.21 6.63
N PRO A 753 -18.23 -13.45 7.71
CA PRO A 753 -17.22 -12.52 8.22
C PRO A 753 -15.84 -13.15 8.39
N LEU A 754 -15.77 -14.46 8.68
CA LEU A 754 -14.52 -15.23 8.68
C LEU A 754 -13.91 -15.37 7.28
N VAL A 755 -14.72 -15.48 6.23
CA VAL A 755 -14.24 -15.50 4.83
C VAL A 755 -13.85 -14.09 4.37
N ALA A 756 -14.46 -13.04 4.93
CA ALA A 756 -13.99 -11.66 4.72
C ALA A 756 -12.62 -11.44 5.37
N ALA A 757 -12.42 -11.91 6.59
CA ALA A 757 -11.13 -11.87 7.25
C ALA A 757 -10.08 -12.68 6.48
N GLU A 758 -10.40 -13.89 5.99
CA GLU A 758 -9.51 -14.67 5.12
C GLU A 758 -9.26 -14.01 3.76
N LEU A 759 -10.24 -13.34 3.16
CA LEU A 759 -10.08 -12.60 1.90
C LEU A 759 -9.28 -11.32 2.09
N PHE A 760 -9.41 -10.62 3.21
CA PHE A 760 -8.59 -9.47 3.58
C PHE A 760 -7.22 -9.87 4.14
N GLU A 761 -7.09 -11.05 4.79
CA GLU A 761 -5.81 -11.61 5.22
C GLU A 761 -4.95 -12.17 4.07
N ALA A 762 -5.55 -12.49 2.92
CA ALA A 762 -4.83 -12.92 1.72
C ALA A 762 -4.07 -11.78 1.03
N ASP A 763 -4.36 -10.51 1.37
CA ASP A 763 -3.66 -9.37 0.83
C ASP A 763 -2.25 -9.26 1.42
N CYS A 764 -1.27 -8.99 0.57
CA CYS A 764 0.11 -8.82 0.98
C CYS A 764 0.26 -7.58 1.88
N GLU A 765 0.53 -7.78 3.18
CA GLU A 765 0.85 -6.67 4.09
C GLU A 765 2.09 -5.86 3.67
N ALA A 766 2.97 -6.45 2.88
CA ALA A 766 4.16 -5.78 2.40
C ALA A 766 3.83 -4.63 1.43
N CYS A 767 2.72 -4.74 0.68
CA CYS A 767 2.25 -3.70 -0.23
C CYS A 767 1.31 -2.69 0.41
N LYS A 768 0.82 -2.96 1.63
CA LYS A 768 0.00 -2.00 2.38
C LYS A 768 0.89 -1.17 3.28
N LEU A 769 0.85 0.15 3.11
CA LEU A 769 1.56 1.10 3.96
C LEU A 769 1.02 1.13 5.39
#